data_c6320290dd8508d9d33952071c73859e
#
_entry.id   c6320290dd8508d9d33952071c73859e
#
_cell.length_a   1.000
_cell.length_b   1.000
_cell.length_c   1.000
_cell.angle_alpha   90.00
_cell.angle_beta   90.00
_cell.angle_gamma   90.00
#
_symmetry.space_group_name_H-M   'P 1'
#
loop_
_entity.id
_entity.type
_entity.pdbx_description
1 polymer ?
#
loop_
_entity_poly.entity_id
_entity_poly.type
_entity_poly.pdbx_seq_one_letter_code
_entity_poly.pdbx_strand_id
1 'polypeptide(L)'
;HRAVDDAMALARIFEVMLTDLQEKDIHTVEAINTGLGGNKEVLKKKYYHLIILVQNQVGLKNLYRIVSAAHTQYFFKKPRVPRSLLNQYREGLLLSPACEAGELYRAIVAGQPYEQLLRIADYYDYLEVQPLGNNEFMVRNGQVDSIEAIKNFNRTVIKLGEDLHKPVVATGDSHFQEPEDWIYRAVLQAGNGFKDADNQAPLYFRTTPDMLEDFSYLPQEKAYEIVVTNPNKIAATIDNNLRAIPKGTYPPSIPGAEQELRDDTWKHAARDYGSPLPDVLQKRLKKELDSICGHGYAVLYVIAVRLVAYSNAGGYQVGSRGSVGSSAVAHFSGISEVNSMPPHYLCPNCKHSEWINDGIHFDGFDLPDKNCPVCGKKMIVEGHDIPFETFLGFYGDKEPDIDLNFSGMYQSHVHRYTEELFGKENVFKAGTVSGLQDKTAYGYVKKYLEERGKTVNRAEENRLVMGCTGVKRTTGQHPGGMVVVPDTFDIYDFCAIQHPADDVKGGLLTTHFEFKYLHDTLLKLDELGHDVPTFYKFFEEYSGIPIDSVPMNDEKVYSLLTSPAALGVTEEQIGSKTGTFGIPEMGTNFVRQMLLDAQPKNFSELIQISGLSHGTDVWTGNADELIRSGTCTIAEVIGCRDSIMLYLLRKGLEPKMSFDIMEAVRKGKVAKGGFKPGWEEAMREHDVPDWYIESCRKIKYMFPKAHAVAYLMAAIRLMWFKVYHPAIFYAVYFTVRGADIDYEAAVGGVRVAKQHLKDNEKIPKDERTAKDDDALVSLQLENEMLQRGCEFLPIELGKSYASKYVVEDGKVRLPFTAIRGLGDAAAVALEQATMHGQEYISVEELQQASGVAQSVFDKLRAVGALGNLPETSQVDLFSMI
;
A
#
# COMPACT_ATOMS: atom_id res chain seq x y z
N HIS A 1 -26.44 62.88 9.07
CA HIS A 1 -25.99 62.59 10.46
C HIS A 1 -25.96 61.07 10.77
N ARG A 2 -27.02 60.31 10.46
CA ARG A 2 -27.09 58.86 10.77
C ARG A 2 -25.92 58.04 10.18
N ALA A 3 -25.53 58.25 8.93
CA ALA A 3 -24.44 57.49 8.31
C ALA A 3 -23.07 57.76 8.96
N VAL A 4 -22.81 58.93 9.48
CA VAL A 4 -21.57 59.27 10.20
C VAL A 4 -21.61 58.66 11.59
N ASP A 5 -22.76 58.64 12.28
CA ASP A 5 -22.94 58.07 13.59
C ASP A 5 -22.78 56.53 13.54
N ASP A 6 -23.32 55.90 12.48
CA ASP A 6 -23.18 54.44 12.24
C ASP A 6 -21.73 54.07 11.90
N ALA A 7 -21.01 54.88 11.10
CA ALA A 7 -19.59 54.69 10.80
C ALA A 7 -18.72 54.86 12.05
N MET A 8 -19.04 55.85 12.90
CA MET A 8 -18.31 56.03 14.17
C MET A 8 -18.60 54.92 15.18
N ALA A 9 -19.83 54.40 15.21
CA ALA A 9 -20.15 53.25 16.04
C ALA A 9 -19.38 52.00 15.58
N LEU A 10 -19.29 51.77 14.27
CA LEU A 10 -18.51 50.67 13.69
C LEU A 10 -17.03 50.81 13.99
N ALA A 11 -16.47 52.02 13.87
CA ALA A 11 -15.05 52.27 14.23
C ALA A 11 -14.74 51.96 15.70
N ARG A 12 -15.63 52.36 16.62
CA ARG A 12 -15.47 52.05 18.05
C ARG A 12 -15.58 50.55 18.33
N ILE A 13 -16.47 49.83 17.67
CA ILE A 13 -16.57 48.36 17.79
C ILE A 13 -15.27 47.73 17.31
N PHE A 14 -14.75 48.20 16.20
CA PHE A 14 -13.50 47.73 15.66
C PHE A 14 -12.30 47.98 16.57
N GLU A 15 -12.21 49.15 17.22
CA GLU A 15 -11.18 49.45 18.22
C GLU A 15 -11.25 48.49 19.42
N VAL A 16 -12.43 48.21 19.94
CA VAL A 16 -12.64 47.24 21.03
C VAL A 16 -12.23 45.84 20.59
N MET A 17 -12.59 45.42 19.37
CA MET A 17 -12.18 44.12 18.85
C MET A 17 -10.67 44.01 18.68
N LEU A 18 -9.99 45.09 18.24
CA LEU A 18 -8.53 45.11 18.11
C LEU A 18 -7.85 44.99 19.47
N THR A 19 -8.35 45.65 20.49
CA THR A 19 -7.86 45.57 21.85
C THR A 19 -7.99 44.15 22.42
N ASP A 20 -9.15 43.51 22.19
CA ASP A 20 -9.44 42.14 22.62
C ASP A 20 -8.54 41.09 21.91
N LEU A 21 -8.18 41.38 20.66
CA LEU A 21 -7.25 40.55 19.87
C LEU A 21 -5.80 40.72 20.38
N GLN A 22 -5.40 41.95 20.69
CA GLN A 22 -4.07 42.25 21.26
C GLN A 22 -3.87 41.60 22.63
N GLU A 23 -4.89 41.62 23.49
CA GLU A 23 -4.86 40.93 24.77
C GLU A 23 -4.72 39.41 24.64
N LYS A 24 -5.12 38.85 23.52
CA LYS A 24 -4.99 37.41 23.18
C LYS A 24 -3.74 37.10 22.37
N ASP A 25 -2.82 38.07 22.26
CA ASP A 25 -1.59 37.97 21.46
C ASP A 25 -1.83 37.59 19.94
N ILE A 26 -2.96 38.09 19.40
CA ILE A 26 -3.37 37.89 18.02
C ILE A 26 -3.13 39.17 17.23
N HIS A 27 -2.08 39.23 16.43
CA HIS A 27 -1.63 40.45 15.74
C HIS A 27 -1.78 40.41 14.21
N THR A 28 -2.19 39.27 13.63
CA THR A 28 -2.35 39.11 12.18
C THR A 28 -3.71 38.52 11.81
N VAL A 29 -4.17 38.79 10.59
CA VAL A 29 -5.39 38.19 10.06
C VAL A 29 -5.29 36.65 10.04
N GLU A 30 -4.12 36.12 9.80
CA GLU A 30 -3.87 34.68 9.82
C GLU A 30 -3.97 34.12 11.24
N ALA A 31 -3.43 34.84 12.24
CA ALA A 31 -3.59 34.48 13.65
C ALA A 31 -5.05 34.60 14.15
N ILE A 32 -5.83 35.53 13.59
CA ILE A 32 -7.29 35.59 13.86
C ILE A 32 -7.96 34.31 13.35
N ASN A 33 -7.65 33.88 12.15
CA ASN A 33 -8.24 32.69 11.54
C ASN A 33 -7.83 31.41 12.26
N THR A 34 -6.62 31.32 12.77
CA THR A 34 -6.12 30.15 13.53
C THR A 34 -6.52 30.17 15.00
N GLY A 35 -6.41 31.32 15.66
CA GLY A 35 -6.66 31.48 17.11
C GLY A 35 -8.14 31.55 17.48
N LEU A 36 -8.98 32.20 16.68
CA LEU A 36 -10.43 32.30 16.90
C LEU A 36 -11.24 31.27 16.12
N GLY A 37 -10.68 30.73 15.02
CA GLY A 37 -11.34 29.70 14.19
C GLY A 37 -11.46 28.32 14.85
N GLY A 38 -10.81 28.11 16.01
CA GLY A 38 -10.88 26.86 16.76
C GLY A 38 -12.15 26.63 17.59
N ASN A 39 -13.11 27.55 17.56
CA ASN A 39 -14.34 27.41 18.32
C ASN A 39 -15.28 26.40 17.62
N LYS A 40 -15.56 25.27 18.27
CA LYS A 40 -16.47 24.20 17.79
C LYS A 40 -17.84 24.72 17.36
N GLU A 41 -18.28 25.89 17.82
CA GLU A 41 -19.53 26.51 17.43
C GLU A 41 -19.50 27.12 16.03
N VAL A 42 -18.36 27.65 15.59
CA VAL A 42 -18.18 28.16 14.21
C VAL A 42 -18.23 27.00 13.22
N LEU A 43 -17.71 25.86 13.61
CA LEU A 43 -17.71 24.63 12.80
C LEU A 43 -19.11 24.00 12.68
N LYS A 44 -20.06 24.35 13.55
CA LYS A 44 -21.47 23.92 13.47
C LYS A 44 -22.34 24.77 12.51
N LYS A 45 -21.80 25.85 11.92
CA LYS A 45 -22.51 26.69 10.98
C LYS A 45 -23.02 25.90 9.78
N LYS A 46 -24.17 26.30 9.25
CA LYS A 46 -24.77 25.73 8.05
C LYS A 46 -23.81 25.76 6.89
N TYR A 47 -23.76 24.69 6.12
CA TYR A 47 -23.07 24.58 4.86
C TYR A 47 -24.06 24.27 3.75
N TYR A 48 -23.66 24.55 2.52
CA TYR A 48 -24.49 24.39 1.32
C TYR A 48 -23.72 23.58 0.29
N HIS A 49 -24.45 22.91 -0.59
CA HIS A 49 -23.84 22.33 -1.78
C HIS A 49 -23.44 23.43 -2.76
N LEU A 50 -22.40 23.17 -3.52
CA LEU A 50 -21.83 24.06 -4.53
C LEU A 50 -21.34 23.22 -5.70
N ILE A 51 -21.62 23.67 -6.93
CA ILE A 51 -21.02 23.13 -8.13
C ILE A 51 -19.92 24.09 -8.61
N ILE A 52 -18.78 23.53 -9.00
CA ILE A 52 -17.66 24.24 -9.61
C ILE A 52 -17.36 23.57 -10.95
N LEU A 53 -17.50 24.30 -12.06
CA LEU A 53 -17.06 23.88 -13.37
C LEU A 53 -15.73 24.56 -13.72
N VAL A 54 -14.83 23.81 -14.30
CA VAL A 54 -13.51 24.27 -14.73
C VAL A 54 -13.58 24.68 -16.20
N GLN A 55 -13.16 25.89 -16.53
CA GLN A 55 -13.18 26.39 -17.91
C GLN A 55 -11.84 26.19 -18.63
N ASN A 56 -10.73 26.29 -17.90
CA ASN A 56 -9.38 26.27 -18.47
C ASN A 56 -8.34 25.77 -17.47
N GLN A 57 -7.08 25.69 -17.88
CA GLN A 57 -5.98 25.15 -17.05
C GLN A 57 -5.74 25.95 -15.76
N VAL A 58 -5.95 27.27 -15.77
CA VAL A 58 -5.84 28.10 -14.56
C VAL A 58 -6.93 27.72 -13.56
N GLY A 59 -8.17 27.59 -14.05
CA GLY A 59 -9.29 27.13 -13.25
C GLY A 59 -9.07 25.74 -12.67
N LEU A 60 -8.48 24.82 -13.42
CA LEU A 60 -8.16 23.46 -12.93
C LEU A 60 -7.19 23.49 -11.74
N LYS A 61 -6.12 24.25 -11.86
CA LYS A 61 -5.15 24.44 -10.75
C LYS A 61 -5.83 25.10 -9.54
N ASN A 62 -6.70 26.06 -9.76
CA ASN A 62 -7.46 26.71 -8.71
C ASN A 62 -8.46 25.73 -8.06
N LEU A 63 -9.13 24.87 -8.84
CA LEU A 63 -10.00 23.83 -8.30
C LEU A 63 -9.20 22.89 -7.38
N TYR A 64 -8.01 22.45 -7.80
CA TYR A 64 -7.18 21.56 -6.97
C TYR A 64 -6.75 22.22 -5.66
N ARG A 65 -6.46 23.53 -5.66
CA ARG A 65 -6.20 24.29 -4.43
C ARG A 65 -7.41 24.36 -3.52
N ILE A 66 -8.60 24.66 -4.08
CA ILE A 66 -9.85 24.74 -3.34
C ILE A 66 -10.17 23.38 -2.71
N VAL A 67 -10.14 22.30 -3.48
CA VAL A 67 -10.43 20.93 -3.00
C VAL A 67 -9.42 20.52 -1.93
N SER A 68 -8.15 20.82 -2.12
CA SER A 68 -7.11 20.52 -1.13
C SER A 68 -7.35 21.25 0.18
N ALA A 69 -7.61 22.55 0.12
CA ALA A 69 -7.92 23.34 1.32
C ALA A 69 -9.19 22.83 2.02
N ALA A 70 -10.21 22.43 1.25
CA ALA A 70 -11.44 21.85 1.80
C ALA A 70 -11.20 20.55 2.59
N HIS A 71 -10.25 19.72 2.13
CA HIS A 71 -9.92 18.45 2.78
C HIS A 71 -8.85 18.57 3.88
N THR A 72 -8.01 19.60 3.85
CA THR A 72 -6.89 19.72 4.79
C THR A 72 -7.06 20.80 5.84
N GLN A 73 -7.65 21.96 5.47
CA GLN A 73 -7.76 23.12 6.34
C GLN A 73 -9.19 23.34 6.87
N TYR A 74 -10.19 23.08 6.02
CA TYR A 74 -11.61 23.41 6.33
C TYR A 74 -12.48 22.16 6.51
N PHE A 75 -11.90 21.00 6.68
CA PHE A 75 -12.63 19.75 6.87
C PHE A 75 -13.31 19.69 8.24
N PHE A 76 -14.61 19.45 8.23
CA PHE A 76 -15.35 19.11 9.45
C PHE A 76 -16.51 18.17 9.10
N LYS A 77 -16.36 16.89 9.36
CA LYS A 77 -17.24 15.77 8.94
C LYS A 77 -17.37 15.62 7.41
N LYS A 78 -17.22 16.70 6.67
CA LYS A 78 -17.21 16.79 5.19
C LYS A 78 -16.23 17.89 4.77
N PRO A 79 -15.72 17.85 3.55
CA PRO A 79 -14.95 18.96 2.98
C PRO A 79 -15.83 20.20 2.88
N ARG A 80 -15.29 21.34 3.26
CA ARG A 80 -15.99 22.63 3.23
C ARG A 80 -15.12 23.70 2.60
N VAL A 81 -15.74 24.66 1.97
CA VAL A 81 -15.04 25.75 1.31
C VAL A 81 -15.64 27.08 1.78
N PRO A 82 -14.87 27.95 2.43
CA PRO A 82 -15.33 29.28 2.75
C PRO A 82 -15.38 30.16 1.48
N ARG A 83 -16.32 31.11 1.46
CA ARG A 83 -16.53 32.02 0.33
C ARG A 83 -15.28 32.85 0.02
N SER A 84 -14.51 33.23 1.04
CA SER A 84 -13.24 33.94 0.88
C SER A 84 -12.23 33.16 0.02
N LEU A 85 -12.11 31.84 0.24
CA LEU A 85 -11.25 30.98 -0.56
C LEU A 85 -11.73 30.84 -2.00
N LEU A 86 -13.07 30.71 -2.20
CA LEU A 86 -13.65 30.68 -3.54
C LEU A 86 -13.35 31.98 -4.30
N ASN A 87 -13.48 33.15 -3.65
CA ASN A 87 -13.17 34.43 -4.27
C ASN A 87 -11.70 34.58 -4.62
N GLN A 88 -10.80 34.06 -3.78
CA GLN A 88 -9.36 34.08 -4.01
C GLN A 88 -8.96 33.29 -5.27
N TYR A 89 -9.60 32.14 -5.50
CA TYR A 89 -9.26 31.21 -6.59
C TYR A 89 -10.37 31.11 -7.64
N ARG A 90 -11.12 32.21 -7.88
CA ARG A 90 -12.28 32.22 -8.78
C ARG A 90 -11.92 32.14 -10.25
N GLU A 91 -10.73 32.57 -10.63
CA GLU A 91 -10.32 32.68 -12.04
C GLU A 91 -10.38 31.29 -12.74
N GLY A 92 -11.00 31.27 -13.93
CA GLY A 92 -11.15 30.03 -14.72
C GLY A 92 -12.20 29.05 -14.19
N LEU A 93 -13.04 29.47 -13.25
CA LEU A 93 -14.10 28.67 -12.64
C LEU A 93 -15.47 29.28 -12.86
N LEU A 94 -16.47 28.42 -13.08
CA LEU A 94 -17.89 28.79 -13.05
C LEU A 94 -18.54 28.15 -11.82
N LEU A 95 -19.29 28.93 -11.05
CA LEU A 95 -19.97 28.48 -9.85
C LEU A 95 -21.48 28.42 -10.06
N SER A 96 -22.12 27.39 -9.50
CA SER A 96 -23.57 27.26 -9.43
C SER A 96 -24.03 26.96 -8.00
N PRO A 97 -25.25 27.41 -7.59
CA PRO A 97 -25.77 27.13 -6.26
C PRO A 97 -26.21 25.69 -6.04
N ALA A 98 -25.96 24.81 -6.98
CA ALA A 98 -26.24 23.36 -6.92
C ALA A 98 -27.73 23.01 -6.74
N CYS A 99 -28.03 21.90 -6.06
CA CYS A 99 -29.31 21.27 -5.86
C CYS A 99 -30.14 21.91 -4.72
N GLU A 100 -31.16 21.21 -4.23
CA GLU A 100 -32.02 21.59 -3.11
C GLU A 100 -31.24 21.85 -1.79
N ALA A 101 -30.06 21.23 -1.65
CA ALA A 101 -29.18 21.47 -0.52
C ALA A 101 -28.26 22.71 -0.71
N GLY A 102 -28.35 23.39 -1.83
CA GLY A 102 -27.62 24.62 -2.13
C GLY A 102 -28.21 25.84 -1.41
N GLU A 103 -27.43 26.92 -1.38
CA GLU A 103 -27.80 28.15 -0.67
C GLU A 103 -29.05 28.80 -1.25
N LEU A 104 -29.13 28.95 -2.57
CA LEU A 104 -30.25 29.61 -3.24
C LEU A 104 -31.56 28.86 -3.05
N TYR A 105 -31.54 27.54 -3.31
CA TYR A 105 -32.77 26.76 -3.22
C TYR A 105 -33.31 26.69 -1.78
N ARG A 106 -32.43 26.54 -0.78
CA ARG A 106 -32.83 26.63 0.63
C ARG A 106 -33.41 27.99 1.04
N ALA A 107 -32.88 29.08 0.47
CA ALA A 107 -33.39 30.42 0.72
C ALA A 107 -34.82 30.59 0.12
N ILE A 108 -35.07 30.01 -1.06
CA ILE A 108 -36.38 30.00 -1.72
C ILE A 108 -37.37 29.19 -0.86
N VAL A 109 -36.99 27.96 -0.44
CA VAL A 109 -37.86 27.12 0.41
C VAL A 109 -38.18 27.80 1.76
N ALA A 110 -37.22 28.54 2.31
CA ALA A 110 -37.39 29.33 3.54
C ALA A 110 -38.23 30.60 3.36
N GLY A 111 -38.71 30.89 2.15
CA GLY A 111 -39.56 32.06 1.89
C GLY A 111 -38.83 33.41 2.03
N GLN A 112 -37.52 33.43 1.74
CA GLN A 112 -36.73 34.67 1.81
C GLN A 112 -37.27 35.73 0.83
N PRO A 113 -37.17 37.05 1.15
CA PRO A 113 -37.59 38.11 0.25
C PRO A 113 -36.85 38.06 -1.10
N TYR A 114 -37.55 38.38 -2.18
CA TYR A 114 -37.03 38.27 -3.55
C TYR A 114 -35.71 39.03 -3.76
N GLU A 115 -35.58 40.22 -3.16
CA GLU A 115 -34.33 41.00 -3.20
C GLU A 115 -33.15 40.27 -2.56
N GLN A 116 -33.40 39.47 -1.52
CA GLN A 116 -32.37 38.66 -0.92
C GLN A 116 -31.99 37.46 -1.81
N LEU A 117 -32.97 36.85 -2.47
CA LEU A 117 -32.74 35.79 -3.44
C LEU A 117 -31.92 36.32 -4.63
N LEU A 118 -32.17 37.54 -5.11
CA LEU A 118 -31.37 38.19 -6.15
C LEU A 118 -29.88 38.33 -5.70
N ARG A 119 -29.65 38.81 -4.48
CA ARG A 119 -28.26 38.94 -3.93
C ARG A 119 -27.53 37.60 -3.83
N ILE A 120 -28.24 36.55 -3.42
CA ILE A 120 -27.67 35.20 -3.36
C ILE A 120 -27.39 34.72 -4.77
N ALA A 121 -28.30 34.82 -5.71
CA ALA A 121 -28.18 34.35 -7.08
C ALA A 121 -27.09 35.10 -7.86
N ASP A 122 -26.90 36.38 -7.54
CA ASP A 122 -25.88 37.23 -8.21
C ASP A 122 -24.44 36.76 -7.97
N TYR A 123 -24.17 36.03 -6.88
CA TYR A 123 -22.87 35.47 -6.59
C TYR A 123 -22.44 34.39 -7.58
N TYR A 124 -23.36 33.65 -8.18
CA TYR A 124 -23.16 32.51 -9.04
C TYR A 124 -23.07 32.91 -10.51
N ASP A 125 -22.36 32.11 -11.32
CA ASP A 125 -22.22 32.40 -12.76
C ASP A 125 -23.39 31.89 -13.59
N TYR A 126 -24.01 30.79 -13.11
CA TYR A 126 -25.23 30.23 -13.68
C TYR A 126 -26.08 29.60 -12.57
N LEU A 127 -27.34 29.34 -12.85
CA LEU A 127 -28.27 28.75 -11.89
C LEU A 127 -28.72 27.37 -12.36
N GLU A 128 -29.18 26.53 -11.44
CA GLU A 128 -29.66 25.18 -11.72
C GLU A 128 -31.07 24.93 -11.24
N VAL A 129 -31.81 24.14 -12.02
CA VAL A 129 -33.05 23.51 -11.63
C VAL A 129 -32.96 22.00 -11.89
N GLN A 130 -33.67 21.22 -11.10
CA GLN A 130 -33.69 19.77 -11.20
C GLN A 130 -35.09 19.23 -11.50
N PRO A 131 -35.20 18.00 -12.05
CA PRO A 131 -36.47 17.31 -12.18
C PRO A 131 -37.29 17.31 -10.89
N LEU A 132 -38.57 17.39 -10.96
CA LEU A 132 -39.44 17.46 -9.78
C LEU A 132 -39.29 16.24 -8.87
N GLY A 133 -39.12 15.07 -9.47
CA GLY A 133 -38.88 13.79 -8.75
C GLY A 133 -37.67 13.79 -7.84
N ASN A 134 -36.64 14.58 -8.16
CA ASN A 134 -35.45 14.69 -7.30
C ASN A 134 -35.78 15.32 -5.94
N ASN A 135 -36.81 16.21 -5.89
CA ASN A 135 -37.19 16.97 -4.71
C ASN A 135 -38.56 16.55 -4.12
N GLU A 136 -39.20 15.52 -4.66
CA GLU A 136 -40.50 15.03 -4.20
C GLU A 136 -40.49 14.58 -2.73
N PHE A 137 -39.32 14.21 -2.20
CA PHE A 137 -39.16 13.89 -0.79
C PHE A 137 -39.55 15.05 0.15
N MET A 138 -39.47 16.30 -0.31
CA MET A 138 -39.89 17.47 0.48
C MET A 138 -41.37 17.46 0.75
N VAL A 139 -42.18 17.05 -0.25
CA VAL A 139 -43.65 16.90 -0.07
C VAL A 139 -43.93 15.71 0.84
N ARG A 140 -43.29 14.57 0.60
CA ARG A 140 -43.43 13.36 1.40
C ARG A 140 -43.09 13.57 2.88
N ASN A 141 -42.11 14.40 3.17
CA ASN A 141 -41.64 14.72 4.52
C ASN A 141 -42.38 15.94 5.14
N GLY A 142 -43.33 16.52 4.44
CA GLY A 142 -44.10 17.68 4.94
C GLY A 142 -43.31 18.98 5.03
N GLN A 143 -42.20 19.09 4.26
CA GLN A 143 -41.39 20.32 4.19
C GLN A 143 -42.04 21.35 3.29
N VAL A 144 -42.80 20.89 2.29
CA VAL A 144 -43.59 21.71 1.37
C VAL A 144 -44.95 21.05 1.14
N ASP A 145 -45.96 21.84 0.78
CA ASP A 145 -47.34 21.39 0.75
C ASP A 145 -47.70 20.57 -0.50
N SER A 146 -46.98 20.73 -1.60
CA SER A 146 -47.34 20.09 -2.88
C SER A 146 -46.23 20.10 -3.91
N ILE A 147 -46.36 19.27 -4.95
CA ILE A 147 -45.51 19.31 -6.15
C ILE A 147 -45.57 20.66 -6.86
N GLU A 148 -46.74 21.36 -6.81
CA GLU A 148 -46.87 22.71 -7.40
C GLU A 148 -45.96 23.72 -6.69
N ALA A 149 -45.71 23.55 -5.39
CA ALA A 149 -44.73 24.36 -4.67
C ALA A 149 -43.33 24.18 -5.25
N ILE A 150 -42.93 22.91 -5.55
CA ILE A 150 -41.62 22.60 -6.16
C ILE A 150 -41.51 23.19 -7.57
N LYS A 151 -42.60 23.14 -8.38
CA LYS A 151 -42.65 23.82 -9.68
C LYS A 151 -42.42 25.32 -9.54
N ASN A 152 -43.05 25.93 -8.54
CA ASN A 152 -42.90 27.36 -8.28
C ASN A 152 -41.48 27.71 -7.80
N PHE A 153 -40.81 26.87 -7.07
CA PHE A 153 -39.39 27.06 -6.73
C PHE A 153 -38.53 27.09 -8.00
N ASN A 154 -38.71 26.11 -8.89
CA ASN A 154 -38.01 26.09 -10.16
C ASN A 154 -38.30 27.31 -11.03
N ARG A 155 -39.59 27.75 -11.11
CA ARG A 155 -39.98 28.98 -11.79
C ARG A 155 -39.31 30.21 -11.18
N THR A 156 -39.16 30.24 -9.85
CA THR A 156 -38.46 31.32 -9.14
C THR A 156 -36.98 31.37 -9.53
N VAL A 157 -36.30 30.22 -9.59
CA VAL A 157 -34.90 30.15 -10.05
C VAL A 157 -34.79 30.65 -11.48
N ILE A 158 -35.68 30.21 -12.38
CA ILE A 158 -35.70 30.66 -13.79
C ILE A 158 -35.87 32.16 -13.86
N LYS A 159 -36.82 32.72 -13.11
CA LYS A 159 -37.07 34.18 -13.06
C LYS A 159 -35.85 34.95 -12.56
N LEU A 160 -35.21 34.47 -11.50
CA LEU A 160 -33.95 35.06 -10.99
C LEU A 160 -32.86 35.09 -12.06
N GLY A 161 -32.75 34.02 -12.84
CA GLY A 161 -31.80 33.95 -13.97
C GLY A 161 -32.14 34.97 -15.06
N GLU A 162 -33.42 35.15 -15.38
CA GLU A 162 -33.89 36.15 -16.34
C GLU A 162 -33.59 37.59 -15.86
N ASP A 163 -33.92 37.90 -14.62
CA ASP A 163 -33.73 39.25 -14.04
C ASP A 163 -32.23 39.61 -13.90
N LEU A 164 -31.37 38.60 -13.66
CA LEU A 164 -29.92 38.77 -13.56
C LEU A 164 -29.16 38.53 -14.88
N HIS A 165 -29.87 38.19 -15.96
CA HIS A 165 -29.26 37.79 -17.24
C HIS A 165 -28.26 36.64 -17.14
N LYS A 166 -28.50 35.68 -16.26
CA LYS A 166 -27.68 34.48 -16.03
C LYS A 166 -28.34 33.24 -16.64
N PRO A 167 -27.54 32.34 -17.27
CA PRO A 167 -28.10 31.10 -17.80
C PRO A 167 -28.64 30.23 -16.65
N VAL A 168 -29.80 29.64 -16.86
CA VAL A 168 -30.35 28.60 -16.01
C VAL A 168 -30.25 27.28 -16.75
N VAL A 169 -29.77 26.24 -16.10
CA VAL A 169 -29.65 24.90 -16.67
C VAL A 169 -30.47 23.89 -15.92
N ALA A 170 -30.99 22.89 -16.61
CA ALA A 170 -31.60 21.73 -16.01
C ALA A 170 -30.55 20.61 -15.84
N THR A 171 -30.37 20.12 -14.60
CA THR A 171 -29.39 19.06 -14.27
C THR A 171 -30.09 17.85 -13.65
N GLY A 172 -29.67 16.63 -14.00
CA GLY A 172 -30.33 15.37 -13.59
C GLY A 172 -29.93 14.87 -12.21
N ASP A 173 -28.77 15.26 -11.69
CA ASP A 173 -28.20 14.72 -10.45
C ASP A 173 -28.11 13.17 -10.48
N SER A 174 -27.59 12.62 -11.59
CA SER A 174 -27.57 11.18 -11.84
C SER A 174 -26.63 10.43 -10.90
N HIS A 175 -27.15 9.39 -10.24
CA HIS A 175 -26.41 8.52 -9.32
C HIS A 175 -26.35 7.08 -9.77
N PHE A 176 -27.18 6.70 -10.74
CA PHE A 176 -27.21 5.37 -11.36
C PHE A 176 -27.62 5.49 -12.83
N GLN A 177 -27.39 4.44 -13.62
CA GLN A 177 -27.56 4.50 -15.06
C GLN A 177 -29.01 4.30 -15.47
N GLU A 178 -29.59 3.16 -15.13
CA GLU A 178 -30.95 2.82 -15.52
C GLU A 178 -31.94 3.07 -14.40
N PRO A 179 -33.21 3.32 -14.70
CA PRO A 179 -34.24 3.54 -13.66
C PRO A 179 -34.31 2.44 -12.62
N GLU A 180 -34.06 1.18 -13.00
CA GLU A 180 -34.11 0.00 -12.14
C GLU A 180 -32.91 -0.12 -11.19
N ASP A 181 -31.81 0.58 -11.45
CA ASP A 181 -30.57 0.51 -10.67
C ASP A 181 -30.68 1.18 -9.30
N TRP A 182 -31.81 1.85 -9.03
CA TRP A 182 -32.08 2.42 -7.70
C TRP A 182 -31.88 1.43 -6.55
N ILE A 183 -32.09 0.13 -6.82
CA ILE A 183 -31.99 -0.93 -5.81
C ILE A 183 -30.55 -1.04 -5.25
N TYR A 184 -29.53 -0.87 -6.09
CA TYR A 184 -28.13 -0.93 -5.65
C TYR A 184 -27.84 0.22 -4.69
N ARG A 185 -28.32 1.44 -5.00
CA ARG A 185 -28.17 2.57 -4.11
C ARG A 185 -28.92 2.37 -2.79
N ALA A 186 -30.10 1.78 -2.82
CA ALA A 186 -30.88 1.45 -1.64
C ALA A 186 -30.13 0.45 -0.72
N VAL A 187 -29.54 -0.62 -1.29
CA VAL A 187 -28.71 -1.59 -0.55
C VAL A 187 -27.53 -0.90 0.12
N LEU A 188 -26.82 -0.05 -0.62
CA LEU A 188 -25.65 0.67 -0.11
C LEU A 188 -26.02 1.68 0.99
N GLN A 189 -27.10 2.42 0.82
CA GLN A 189 -27.59 3.35 1.84
C GLN A 189 -28.06 2.64 3.10
N ALA A 190 -28.80 1.53 2.98
CA ALA A 190 -29.20 0.72 4.11
C ALA A 190 -27.98 0.14 4.85
N GLY A 191 -26.97 -0.35 4.11
CA GLY A 191 -25.70 -0.80 4.68
C GLY A 191 -24.96 0.28 5.47
N ASN A 192 -25.14 1.55 5.10
CA ASN A 192 -24.61 2.71 5.80
C ASN A 192 -25.55 3.28 6.87
N GLY A 193 -26.69 2.60 7.16
CA GLY A 193 -27.59 2.95 8.25
C GLY A 193 -28.67 3.99 7.93
N PHE A 194 -28.91 4.30 6.64
CA PHE A 194 -30.00 5.17 6.24
C PHE A 194 -31.35 4.43 6.41
N LYS A 195 -32.29 5.03 7.16
CA LYS A 195 -33.57 4.41 7.49
C LYS A 195 -34.57 4.50 6.34
N ASP A 196 -34.44 5.47 5.46
CA ASP A 196 -35.30 5.78 4.31
C ASP A 196 -34.71 5.27 2.97
N ALA A 197 -33.79 4.33 3.04
CA ALA A 197 -33.07 3.79 1.89
C ALA A 197 -33.98 3.27 0.76
N ASP A 198 -35.21 2.83 1.06
CA ASP A 198 -36.15 2.35 0.05
C ASP A 198 -36.91 3.47 -0.68
N ASN A 199 -36.85 4.70 -0.17
CA ASN A 199 -37.51 5.87 -0.76
C ASN A 199 -36.53 6.61 -1.70
N GLN A 200 -36.06 5.93 -2.74
CA GLN A 200 -35.13 6.50 -3.69
C GLN A 200 -35.77 7.59 -4.56
N ALA A 201 -35.03 8.69 -4.74
CA ALA A 201 -35.36 9.65 -5.80
C ALA A 201 -34.96 9.06 -7.17
N PRO A 202 -35.63 9.44 -8.28
CA PRO A 202 -35.37 8.90 -9.62
C PRO A 202 -34.09 9.52 -10.21
N LEU A 203 -32.93 9.21 -9.63
CA LEU A 203 -31.62 9.80 -9.99
C LEU A 203 -30.90 8.97 -11.07
N TYR A 204 -31.64 8.48 -12.06
CA TYR A 204 -31.08 7.78 -13.20
C TYR A 204 -30.53 8.75 -14.26
N PHE A 205 -29.71 8.24 -15.16
CA PHE A 205 -29.15 9.02 -16.26
C PHE A 205 -30.22 9.28 -17.33
N ARG A 206 -30.70 10.53 -17.39
CA ARG A 206 -31.76 10.96 -18.31
C ARG A 206 -31.19 11.38 -19.67
N THR A 207 -31.86 10.98 -20.71
CA THR A 207 -31.65 11.52 -22.05
C THR A 207 -32.27 12.90 -22.21
N THR A 208 -31.96 13.59 -23.33
CA THR A 208 -32.58 14.89 -23.63
C THR A 208 -34.10 14.81 -23.71
N PRO A 209 -34.72 13.80 -24.37
CA PRO A 209 -36.19 13.64 -24.33
C PRO A 209 -36.73 13.47 -22.91
N ASP A 210 -36.10 12.64 -22.07
CA ASP A 210 -36.53 12.44 -20.67
C ASP A 210 -36.48 13.76 -19.90
N MET A 211 -35.41 14.53 -20.06
CA MET A 211 -35.28 15.83 -19.39
C MET A 211 -36.33 16.83 -19.90
N LEU A 212 -36.64 16.86 -21.19
CA LEU A 212 -37.70 17.73 -21.73
C LEU A 212 -39.09 17.32 -21.21
N GLU A 213 -39.35 16.04 -21.01
CA GLU A 213 -40.56 15.52 -20.39
C GLU A 213 -40.69 15.95 -18.91
N ASP A 214 -39.61 15.82 -18.14
CA ASP A 214 -39.57 16.25 -16.74
C ASP A 214 -39.86 17.76 -16.56
N PHE A 215 -39.53 18.58 -17.55
CA PHE A 215 -39.79 20.02 -17.54
C PHE A 215 -40.99 20.45 -18.40
N SER A 216 -41.87 19.53 -18.82
CA SER A 216 -43.05 19.78 -19.64
C SER A 216 -44.11 20.72 -18.99
N TYR A 217 -44.00 21.00 -17.71
CA TYR A 217 -44.82 21.96 -16.98
C TYR A 217 -44.43 23.43 -17.26
N LEU A 218 -43.35 23.67 -17.99
CA LEU A 218 -42.89 24.96 -18.46
C LEU A 218 -43.34 25.16 -19.94
N PRO A 219 -43.36 26.41 -20.44
CA PRO A 219 -43.46 26.64 -21.88
C PRO A 219 -42.38 25.92 -22.66
N GLN A 220 -42.72 25.28 -23.77
CA GLN A 220 -41.81 24.43 -24.54
C GLN A 220 -40.47 25.15 -24.90
N GLU A 221 -40.51 26.40 -25.29
CA GLU A 221 -39.31 27.19 -25.59
C GLU A 221 -38.41 27.34 -24.35
N LYS A 222 -39.03 27.58 -23.19
CA LYS A 222 -38.27 27.72 -21.92
C LYS A 222 -37.69 26.38 -21.47
N ALA A 223 -38.43 25.28 -21.59
CA ALA A 223 -37.92 23.93 -21.29
C ALA A 223 -36.73 23.61 -22.21
N TYR A 224 -36.81 23.88 -23.50
CA TYR A 224 -35.72 23.68 -24.46
C TYR A 224 -34.51 24.59 -24.15
N GLU A 225 -34.76 25.82 -23.74
CA GLU A 225 -33.69 26.75 -23.33
C GLU A 225 -32.86 26.20 -22.19
N ILE A 226 -33.48 25.73 -21.10
CA ILE A 226 -32.78 25.26 -19.89
C ILE A 226 -32.23 23.88 -20.04
N VAL A 227 -32.81 22.99 -20.83
CA VAL A 227 -32.39 21.60 -21.02
C VAL A 227 -31.31 21.48 -22.12
N VAL A 228 -31.40 22.27 -23.19
CA VAL A 228 -30.55 22.10 -24.38
C VAL A 228 -29.67 23.34 -24.62
N THR A 229 -30.32 24.52 -24.77
CA THR A 229 -29.58 25.71 -25.23
C THR A 229 -28.53 26.18 -24.21
N ASN A 230 -28.90 26.35 -22.98
CA ASN A 230 -28.03 26.90 -21.94
C ASN A 230 -26.91 25.91 -21.53
N PRO A 231 -27.14 24.59 -21.34
CA PRO A 231 -26.06 23.64 -21.12
C PRO A 231 -25.00 23.65 -22.23
N ASN A 232 -25.45 23.70 -23.51
CA ASN A 232 -24.52 23.79 -24.64
C ASN A 232 -23.74 25.11 -24.67
N LYS A 233 -24.37 26.24 -24.31
CA LYS A 233 -23.67 27.55 -24.17
C LYS A 233 -22.58 27.48 -23.10
N ILE A 234 -22.87 26.89 -21.94
CA ILE A 234 -21.87 26.73 -20.87
C ILE A 234 -20.75 25.77 -21.32
N ALA A 235 -21.09 24.64 -21.89
CA ALA A 235 -20.11 23.67 -22.40
C ALA A 235 -19.18 24.29 -23.45
N ALA A 236 -19.69 25.18 -24.32
CA ALA A 236 -18.89 25.88 -25.31
C ALA A 236 -17.87 26.88 -24.71
N THR A 237 -17.99 27.25 -23.43
CA THR A 237 -17.00 28.12 -22.77
C THR A 237 -15.83 27.33 -22.16
N ILE A 238 -15.89 26.02 -22.18
CA ILE A 238 -14.85 25.13 -21.59
C ILE A 238 -13.83 24.79 -22.67
N ASP A 239 -12.55 24.86 -22.32
CA ASP A 239 -11.46 24.48 -23.23
C ASP A 239 -11.53 22.98 -23.55
N ASN A 240 -11.67 22.65 -24.84
CA ASN A 240 -11.77 21.27 -25.31
C ASN A 240 -10.47 20.45 -25.11
N ASN A 241 -9.33 21.11 -24.87
CA ASN A 241 -8.04 20.47 -24.61
C ASN A 241 -7.75 20.27 -23.13
N LEU A 242 -8.66 20.72 -22.26
CA LEU A 242 -8.49 20.60 -20.81
C LEU A 242 -8.39 19.13 -20.39
N ARG A 243 -7.40 18.85 -19.54
CA ARG A 243 -7.17 17.51 -19.00
C ARG A 243 -6.99 17.59 -17.49
N ALA A 244 -7.62 16.69 -16.79
CA ALA A 244 -7.44 16.56 -15.33
C ALA A 244 -5.98 16.31 -14.94
N ILE A 245 -5.27 15.52 -15.73
CA ILE A 245 -3.84 15.21 -15.53
C ILE A 245 -3.10 15.60 -16.80
N PRO A 246 -2.01 16.40 -16.70
CA PRO A 246 -1.23 16.79 -17.87
C PRO A 246 -0.60 15.59 -18.56
N LYS A 247 -0.39 15.69 -19.86
CA LYS A 247 0.35 14.69 -20.63
C LYS A 247 1.84 14.87 -20.45
N GLY A 248 2.56 13.75 -20.47
CA GLY A 248 4.01 13.69 -20.41
C GLY A 248 4.50 13.24 -19.04
N THR A 249 5.78 12.96 -18.98
CA THR A 249 6.48 12.50 -17.77
C THR A 249 7.24 13.67 -17.16
N TYR A 250 7.11 13.85 -15.86
CA TYR A 250 7.72 14.93 -15.10
C TYR A 250 8.63 14.35 -14.00
N PRO A 251 9.83 13.86 -14.36
CA PRO A 251 10.76 13.31 -13.40
C PRO A 251 11.41 14.42 -12.58
N PRO A 252 11.77 14.17 -11.31
CA PRO A 252 12.62 15.08 -10.56
C PRO A 252 14.01 15.18 -11.19
N SER A 253 14.73 16.24 -10.92
CA SER A 253 16.08 16.45 -11.43
C SER A 253 17.10 16.40 -10.28
N ILE A 254 18.23 15.73 -10.53
CA ILE A 254 19.40 15.75 -9.64
C ILE A 254 20.60 16.16 -10.49
N PRO A 255 21.16 17.35 -10.27
CA PRO A 255 22.34 17.79 -11.02
C PRO A 255 23.51 16.82 -10.87
N GLY A 256 24.11 16.38 -11.99
CA GLY A 256 25.26 15.48 -11.99
C GLY A 256 24.95 14.00 -11.79
N ALA A 257 23.68 13.61 -11.74
CA ALA A 257 23.27 12.22 -11.47
C ALA A 257 23.92 11.20 -12.42
N GLU A 258 24.07 11.50 -13.70
CA GLU A 258 24.71 10.59 -14.66
C GLU A 258 26.17 10.31 -14.29
N GLN A 259 26.91 11.34 -13.96
CA GLN A 259 28.32 11.21 -13.60
C GLN A 259 28.47 10.49 -12.25
N GLU A 260 27.64 10.82 -11.27
CA GLU A 260 27.60 10.17 -9.96
C GLU A 260 27.36 8.65 -10.11
N LEU A 261 26.37 8.26 -10.90
CA LEU A 261 26.07 6.84 -11.14
C LEU A 261 27.22 6.11 -11.83
N ARG A 262 27.84 6.71 -12.85
CA ARG A 262 28.97 6.13 -13.54
C ARG A 262 30.17 5.94 -12.60
N ASP A 263 30.52 6.97 -11.86
CA ASP A 263 31.68 6.96 -10.96
C ASP A 263 31.51 5.92 -9.85
N ASP A 264 30.35 5.87 -9.21
CA ASP A 264 30.05 4.91 -8.14
C ASP A 264 30.05 3.47 -8.67
N THR A 265 29.44 3.22 -9.83
CA THR A 265 29.39 1.89 -10.45
C THR A 265 30.80 1.39 -10.74
N TRP A 266 31.63 2.15 -11.42
CA TRP A 266 32.99 1.74 -11.77
C TRP A 266 33.89 1.61 -10.54
N LYS A 267 33.76 2.49 -9.56
CA LYS A 267 34.51 2.44 -8.31
C LYS A 267 34.21 1.16 -7.52
N HIS A 268 32.96 0.79 -7.37
CA HIS A 268 32.58 -0.42 -6.64
C HIS A 268 32.94 -1.68 -7.42
N ALA A 269 32.75 -1.70 -8.73
CA ALA A 269 33.19 -2.83 -9.55
C ALA A 269 34.70 -3.05 -9.42
N ALA A 270 35.53 -1.98 -9.45
CA ALA A 270 36.99 -2.07 -9.28
C ALA A 270 37.37 -2.50 -7.85
N ARG A 271 36.65 -2.08 -6.83
CA ARG A 271 36.87 -2.54 -5.45
C ARG A 271 36.69 -4.05 -5.33
N ASP A 272 35.67 -4.60 -5.97
CA ASP A 272 35.25 -5.99 -5.79
C ASP A 272 35.99 -6.94 -6.74
N TYR A 273 36.26 -6.56 -8.00
CA TYR A 273 36.87 -7.39 -9.03
C TYR A 273 38.30 -6.97 -9.40
N GLY A 274 38.81 -5.92 -8.79
CA GLY A 274 40.18 -5.44 -9.08
C GLY A 274 40.24 -4.56 -10.34
N SER A 275 41.49 -4.16 -10.69
CA SER A 275 41.77 -3.34 -11.90
C SER A 275 42.97 -3.93 -12.62
N PRO A 276 42.87 -4.24 -13.93
CA PRO A 276 41.70 -4.01 -14.80
C PRO A 276 40.53 -4.94 -14.49
N LEU A 277 39.32 -4.48 -14.82
CA LEU A 277 38.10 -5.31 -14.67
C LEU A 277 38.09 -6.46 -15.69
N PRO A 278 37.46 -7.60 -15.35
CA PRO A 278 37.19 -8.67 -16.31
C PRO A 278 36.35 -8.17 -17.49
N ASP A 279 36.71 -8.60 -18.71
CA ASP A 279 36.07 -8.16 -19.96
C ASP A 279 34.55 -8.36 -19.96
N VAL A 280 34.05 -9.46 -19.39
CA VAL A 280 32.64 -9.81 -19.31
C VAL A 280 31.90 -8.73 -18.48
N LEU A 281 32.46 -8.36 -17.33
CA LEU A 281 31.90 -7.36 -16.44
C LEU A 281 31.96 -5.96 -17.08
N GLN A 282 33.11 -5.60 -17.64
CA GLN A 282 33.27 -4.27 -18.27
C GLN A 282 32.30 -4.06 -19.42
N LYS A 283 32.10 -5.06 -20.28
CA LYS A 283 31.13 -5.00 -21.38
C LYS A 283 29.69 -4.85 -20.88
N ARG A 284 29.33 -5.61 -19.85
CA ARG A 284 28.01 -5.56 -19.25
C ARG A 284 27.70 -4.20 -18.64
N LEU A 285 28.57 -3.69 -17.78
CA LEU A 285 28.39 -2.38 -17.12
C LEU A 285 28.34 -1.23 -18.13
N LYS A 286 29.23 -1.26 -19.15
CA LYS A 286 29.20 -0.25 -20.20
C LYS A 286 27.85 -0.24 -20.94
N LYS A 287 27.38 -1.41 -21.37
CA LYS A 287 26.08 -1.56 -22.05
C LYS A 287 24.93 -1.00 -21.22
N GLU A 288 24.87 -1.36 -19.93
CA GLU A 288 23.81 -0.92 -19.04
C GLU A 288 23.88 0.58 -18.76
N LEU A 289 25.04 1.12 -18.42
CA LEU A 289 25.24 2.55 -18.19
C LEU A 289 24.88 3.39 -19.43
N ASP A 290 25.30 2.95 -20.62
CA ASP A 290 24.96 3.64 -21.86
C ASP A 290 23.43 3.65 -22.10
N SER A 291 22.74 2.56 -21.80
CA SER A 291 21.29 2.49 -21.90
C SER A 291 20.59 3.35 -20.82
N ILE A 292 20.97 3.22 -19.54
CA ILE A 292 20.38 3.95 -18.43
C ILE A 292 20.55 5.46 -18.61
N CYS A 293 21.75 5.91 -18.90
CA CYS A 293 22.05 7.33 -19.08
C CYS A 293 21.46 7.89 -20.39
N GLY A 294 21.53 7.11 -21.47
CA GLY A 294 21.00 7.52 -22.78
C GLY A 294 19.47 7.73 -22.79
N HIS A 295 18.73 7.07 -21.89
CA HIS A 295 17.29 7.25 -21.72
C HIS A 295 16.93 8.19 -20.55
N GLY A 296 17.91 8.78 -19.86
CA GLY A 296 17.66 9.72 -18.78
C GLY A 296 17.27 9.09 -17.44
N TYR A 297 17.45 7.78 -17.25
CA TYR A 297 17.06 7.07 -16.04
C TYR A 297 18.08 7.14 -14.89
N ALA A 298 19.23 7.79 -15.10
CA ALA A 298 20.27 7.89 -14.08
C ALA A 298 19.78 8.51 -12.76
N VAL A 299 18.84 9.45 -12.84
CA VAL A 299 18.24 10.09 -11.67
C VAL A 299 17.55 9.08 -10.77
N LEU A 300 16.80 8.12 -11.34
CA LEU A 300 16.08 7.09 -10.60
C LEU A 300 17.04 6.18 -9.83
N TYR A 301 18.16 5.82 -10.47
CA TYR A 301 19.22 5.02 -9.83
C TYR A 301 19.89 5.79 -8.69
N VAL A 302 20.24 7.06 -8.89
CA VAL A 302 20.88 7.87 -7.84
C VAL A 302 19.96 8.08 -6.65
N ILE A 303 18.67 8.29 -6.87
CA ILE A 303 17.68 8.34 -5.78
C ILE A 303 17.73 7.04 -4.99
N ALA A 304 17.65 5.89 -5.66
CA ALA A 304 17.68 4.59 -5.02
C ALA A 304 18.98 4.35 -4.24
N VAL A 305 20.14 4.70 -4.82
CA VAL A 305 21.46 4.63 -4.14
C VAL A 305 21.44 5.43 -2.84
N ARG A 306 20.94 6.66 -2.88
CA ARG A 306 20.91 7.54 -1.70
C ARG A 306 19.96 7.01 -0.61
N LEU A 307 18.79 6.51 -0.98
CA LEU A 307 17.83 5.90 -0.05
C LEU A 307 18.42 4.65 0.62
N VAL A 308 19.06 3.78 -0.16
CA VAL A 308 19.73 2.58 0.36
C VAL A 308 20.89 2.94 1.28
N ALA A 309 21.74 3.88 0.88
CA ALA A 309 22.85 4.35 1.70
C ALA A 309 22.37 4.95 3.04
N TYR A 310 21.29 5.72 3.02
CA TYR A 310 20.68 6.28 4.23
C TYR A 310 20.18 5.19 5.19
N SER A 311 19.50 4.17 4.68
CA SER A 311 19.02 3.05 5.49
C SER A 311 20.17 2.22 6.07
N ASN A 312 21.19 1.93 5.25
CA ASN A 312 22.38 1.19 5.67
C ASN A 312 23.16 1.96 6.75
N ALA A 313 23.28 3.28 6.65
CA ALA A 313 23.86 4.13 7.69
C ALA A 313 23.09 4.08 9.00
N GLY A 314 21.77 3.88 8.96
CA GLY A 314 20.91 3.60 10.10
C GLY A 314 21.04 2.17 10.66
N GLY A 315 21.86 1.31 10.05
CA GLY A 315 22.05 -0.08 10.44
C GLY A 315 20.98 -1.03 9.92
N TYR A 316 20.21 -0.64 8.90
CA TYR A 316 19.21 -1.49 8.28
C TYR A 316 19.54 -1.72 6.81
N GLN A 317 19.94 -2.94 6.47
CA GLN A 317 20.16 -3.34 5.09
C GLN A 317 18.86 -3.24 4.30
N VAL A 318 18.95 -3.01 2.99
CA VAL A 318 17.79 -2.88 2.10
C VAL A 318 17.76 -4.06 1.14
N GLY A 319 16.60 -4.69 1.05
CA GLY A 319 16.38 -5.75 0.05
C GLY A 319 15.82 -5.16 -1.24
N SER A 320 16.23 -5.69 -2.38
CA SER A 320 15.59 -5.39 -3.65
C SER A 320 14.43 -6.34 -3.94
N ARG A 321 13.46 -5.88 -4.72
CA ARG A 321 12.36 -6.70 -5.21
C ARG A 321 12.04 -6.36 -6.67
N GLY A 322 11.20 -7.18 -7.31
CA GLY A 322 10.83 -6.93 -8.70
C GLY A 322 11.97 -7.23 -9.66
N SER A 323 12.15 -6.38 -10.66
CA SER A 323 13.11 -6.59 -11.75
C SER A 323 14.42 -5.80 -11.60
N VAL A 324 14.58 -4.97 -10.59
CA VAL A 324 15.79 -4.14 -10.41
C VAL A 324 17.07 -4.98 -10.27
N GLY A 325 16.98 -6.15 -9.64
CA GLY A 325 18.11 -7.10 -9.53
C GLY A 325 18.58 -7.72 -10.86
N SER A 326 17.90 -7.40 -11.99
CA SER A 326 18.40 -7.76 -13.33
C SER A 326 19.50 -6.82 -13.83
N SER A 327 19.72 -5.68 -13.16
CA SER A 327 20.73 -4.68 -13.52
C SER A 327 22.03 -4.89 -12.74
N ALA A 328 23.13 -5.12 -13.45
CA ALA A 328 24.45 -5.13 -12.85
C ALA A 328 24.85 -3.74 -12.31
N VAL A 329 24.41 -2.67 -12.98
CA VAL A 329 24.61 -1.31 -12.47
C VAL A 329 23.90 -1.12 -11.13
N ALA A 330 22.69 -1.67 -10.94
CA ALA A 330 22.00 -1.62 -9.64
C ALA A 330 22.78 -2.38 -8.55
N HIS A 331 23.39 -3.50 -8.87
CA HIS A 331 24.27 -4.22 -7.94
C HIS A 331 25.52 -3.41 -7.59
N PHE A 332 26.26 -2.96 -8.59
CA PHE A 332 27.53 -2.25 -8.37
C PHE A 332 27.35 -0.79 -7.89
N SER A 333 26.20 -0.19 -8.04
CA SER A 333 25.89 1.09 -7.40
C SER A 333 25.37 0.95 -5.96
N GLY A 334 25.15 -0.28 -5.49
CA GLY A 334 24.71 -0.56 -4.12
C GLY A 334 23.20 -0.56 -3.90
N ILE A 335 22.40 -0.60 -4.97
CA ILE A 335 20.92 -0.65 -4.87
C ILE A 335 20.43 -2.06 -4.54
N SER A 336 21.04 -3.09 -5.14
CA SER A 336 20.60 -4.48 -5.05
C SER A 336 21.72 -5.42 -4.64
N GLU A 337 21.43 -6.37 -3.76
CA GLU A 337 22.34 -7.46 -3.42
C GLU A 337 22.45 -8.51 -4.52
N VAL A 338 21.49 -8.57 -5.45
CA VAL A 338 21.46 -9.55 -6.53
C VAL A 338 22.52 -9.23 -7.59
N ASN A 339 23.49 -10.13 -7.76
CA ASN A 339 24.48 -10.05 -8.81
C ASN A 339 23.95 -10.72 -10.09
N SER A 340 23.50 -9.93 -11.06
CA SER A 340 22.93 -10.43 -12.31
C SER A 340 23.91 -10.98 -13.33
N MET A 341 25.21 -10.96 -13.01
CA MET A 341 26.26 -11.48 -13.87
C MET A 341 26.16 -13.01 -14.04
N PRO A 342 26.79 -13.60 -15.08
CA PRO A 342 26.87 -15.06 -15.19
C PRO A 342 27.55 -15.74 -14.00
N PRO A 343 27.29 -17.02 -13.74
CA PRO A 343 27.94 -17.78 -12.66
C PRO A 343 29.44 -17.69 -12.70
N HIS A 344 30.09 -17.43 -11.57
CA HIS A 344 31.55 -17.32 -11.50
C HIS A 344 32.08 -17.47 -10.07
N TYR A 345 33.39 -17.80 -10.02
CA TYR A 345 34.17 -17.72 -8.80
C TYR A 345 34.88 -16.38 -8.71
N LEU A 346 34.95 -15.81 -7.52
CA LEU A 346 35.67 -14.59 -7.24
C LEU A 346 36.56 -14.77 -6.01
N CYS A 347 37.83 -14.48 -6.13
CA CYS A 347 38.73 -14.51 -4.98
C CYS A 347 38.59 -13.20 -4.17
N PRO A 348 38.20 -13.23 -2.90
CA PRO A 348 38.08 -12.03 -2.09
C PRO A 348 39.45 -11.35 -1.83
N ASN A 349 40.55 -12.10 -1.92
CA ASN A 349 41.88 -11.63 -1.62
C ASN A 349 42.60 -11.00 -2.84
N CYS A 350 42.78 -11.77 -3.91
CA CYS A 350 43.56 -11.33 -5.09
C CYS A 350 42.66 -10.87 -6.27
N LYS A 351 41.34 -10.92 -6.12
CA LYS A 351 40.35 -10.53 -7.12
C LYS A 351 40.37 -11.36 -8.41
N HIS A 352 41.07 -12.51 -8.40
CA HIS A 352 41.01 -13.44 -9.52
C HIS A 352 39.57 -13.96 -9.68
N SER A 353 39.05 -13.95 -10.90
CA SER A 353 37.74 -14.44 -11.23
C SER A 353 37.73 -15.47 -12.33
N GLU A 354 36.87 -16.49 -12.20
CA GLU A 354 36.68 -17.53 -13.19
C GLU A 354 35.20 -17.62 -13.56
N TRP A 355 34.90 -17.34 -14.82
CA TRP A 355 33.55 -17.29 -15.35
C TRP A 355 33.13 -18.65 -15.88
N ILE A 356 31.96 -19.16 -15.46
CA ILE A 356 31.48 -20.50 -15.79
C ILE A 356 30.43 -20.40 -16.90
N ASN A 357 30.64 -21.16 -17.96
CA ASN A 357 29.69 -21.32 -19.07
C ASN A 357 29.77 -22.76 -19.57
N ASP A 358 29.50 -23.72 -18.69
CA ASP A 358 29.61 -25.14 -18.94
C ASP A 358 28.29 -25.80 -19.40
N GLY A 359 27.17 -25.03 -19.42
CA GLY A 359 25.88 -25.55 -19.78
C GLY A 359 25.21 -26.43 -18.69
N ILE A 360 25.83 -26.52 -17.51
CA ILE A 360 25.41 -27.35 -16.39
C ILE A 360 25.00 -26.45 -15.20
N HIS A 361 25.85 -25.47 -14.89
CA HIS A 361 25.62 -24.56 -13.77
C HIS A 361 25.01 -23.26 -14.27
N PHE A 362 23.77 -23.00 -13.85
CA PHE A 362 22.99 -21.83 -14.26
C PHE A 362 22.92 -20.74 -13.15
N ASP A 363 23.51 -21.03 -11.99
CA ASP A 363 23.56 -20.12 -10.85
C ASP A 363 24.88 -20.27 -10.10
N GLY A 364 25.45 -19.16 -9.65
CA GLY A 364 26.73 -19.15 -8.94
C GLY A 364 26.67 -19.91 -7.62
N PHE A 365 25.55 -19.87 -6.92
CA PHE A 365 25.40 -20.56 -5.63
C PHE A 365 25.32 -22.09 -5.74
N ASP A 366 25.19 -22.62 -6.95
CA ASP A 366 25.25 -24.07 -7.21
C ASP A 366 26.69 -24.57 -7.50
N LEU A 367 27.65 -23.65 -7.58
CA LEU A 367 29.04 -23.99 -7.82
C LEU A 367 29.69 -24.63 -6.59
N PRO A 368 30.44 -25.70 -6.73
CA PRO A 368 31.15 -26.35 -5.63
C PRO A 368 32.26 -25.45 -5.06
N ASP A 369 32.56 -25.63 -3.78
CA ASP A 369 33.64 -24.91 -3.11
C ASP A 369 34.98 -25.08 -3.85
N LYS A 370 35.69 -23.97 -4.03
CA LYS A 370 36.99 -23.96 -4.73
C LYS A 370 37.98 -22.98 -4.08
N ASN A 371 39.25 -23.35 -4.08
CA ASN A 371 40.33 -22.46 -3.67
C ASN A 371 40.91 -21.75 -4.89
N CYS A 372 41.27 -20.49 -4.70
CA CYS A 372 41.88 -19.68 -5.74
C CYS A 372 43.19 -20.28 -6.24
N PRO A 373 43.37 -20.52 -7.56
CA PRO A 373 44.58 -21.07 -8.11
C PRO A 373 45.77 -20.12 -8.00
N VAL A 374 45.52 -18.82 -7.77
CA VAL A 374 46.56 -17.80 -7.69
C VAL A 374 47.11 -17.64 -6.27
N CYS A 375 46.24 -17.58 -5.26
CA CYS A 375 46.65 -17.24 -3.89
C CYS A 375 46.21 -18.29 -2.84
N GLY A 376 45.53 -19.38 -3.23
CA GLY A 376 45.12 -20.46 -2.34
C GLY A 376 43.98 -20.14 -1.39
N LYS A 377 43.46 -18.93 -1.36
CA LYS A 377 42.32 -18.56 -0.53
C LYS A 377 41.01 -19.15 -1.09
N LYS A 378 40.07 -19.52 -0.21
CA LYS A 378 38.73 -19.94 -0.64
C LYS A 378 38.07 -18.83 -1.48
N MET A 379 37.54 -19.17 -2.64
CA MET A 379 36.83 -18.28 -3.52
C MET A 379 35.35 -18.20 -3.08
N ILE A 380 34.75 -17.06 -3.30
CA ILE A 380 33.32 -16.90 -3.22
C ILE A 380 32.66 -17.25 -4.55
N VAL A 381 31.42 -17.65 -4.50
CA VAL A 381 30.61 -18.01 -5.67
C VAL A 381 29.56 -16.94 -5.85
N GLU A 382 29.37 -16.47 -7.09
CA GLU A 382 28.52 -15.35 -7.43
C GLU A 382 27.87 -15.52 -8.80
N GLY A 383 26.82 -14.71 -9.04
CA GLY A 383 26.22 -14.56 -10.35
C GLY A 383 25.00 -15.45 -10.60
N HIS A 384 23.91 -14.81 -11.01
CA HIS A 384 22.61 -15.46 -11.18
C HIS A 384 22.16 -15.51 -12.64
N ASP A 385 22.98 -15.10 -13.59
CA ASP A 385 22.70 -15.07 -15.04
C ASP A 385 21.33 -14.48 -15.39
N ILE A 386 21.15 -13.21 -15.06
CA ILE A 386 19.90 -12.50 -15.31
C ILE A 386 20.12 -11.46 -16.40
N PRO A 387 19.37 -11.52 -17.52
CA PRO A 387 19.56 -10.57 -18.61
C PRO A 387 18.98 -9.19 -18.24
N PHE A 388 19.75 -8.13 -18.56
CA PHE A 388 19.35 -6.75 -18.33
C PHE A 388 18.08 -6.36 -19.10
N GLU A 389 17.86 -6.96 -20.25
CA GLU A 389 16.72 -6.70 -21.13
C GLU A 389 15.39 -6.96 -20.44
N THR A 390 15.36 -7.83 -19.44
CA THR A 390 14.12 -8.07 -18.65
C THR A 390 13.74 -6.86 -17.79
N PHE A 391 14.68 -5.94 -17.54
CA PHE A 391 14.46 -4.71 -16.78
C PHE A 391 14.03 -3.53 -17.67
N LEU A 392 14.85 -3.15 -18.65
CA LEU A 392 14.63 -1.97 -19.50
C LEU A 392 14.18 -2.28 -20.93
N GLY A 393 14.06 -3.57 -21.33
CA GLY A 393 13.84 -3.96 -22.70
C GLY A 393 15.14 -3.93 -23.53
N PHE A 394 15.04 -4.33 -24.81
CA PHE A 394 16.19 -4.33 -25.71
C PHE A 394 16.60 -2.93 -26.18
N TYR A 395 15.68 -1.99 -26.19
CA TYR A 395 15.85 -0.62 -26.70
C TYR A 395 15.71 0.45 -25.62
N GLY A 396 15.62 0.06 -24.34
CA GLY A 396 15.39 0.99 -23.24
C GLY A 396 13.98 1.62 -23.25
N ASP A 397 13.05 0.98 -23.95
CA ASP A 397 11.66 1.43 -24.15
C ASP A 397 10.74 1.12 -22.96
N LYS A 398 11.29 0.48 -21.92
CA LYS A 398 10.58 0.22 -20.67
C LYS A 398 11.20 1.04 -19.54
N GLU A 399 10.42 1.89 -18.90
CA GLU A 399 10.84 2.66 -17.73
C GLU A 399 11.24 1.72 -16.57
N PRO A 400 12.37 1.97 -15.87
CA PRO A 400 12.78 1.16 -14.74
C PRO A 400 11.86 1.37 -13.54
N ASP A 401 11.43 0.26 -12.94
CA ASP A 401 10.68 0.22 -11.70
C ASP A 401 11.61 -0.28 -10.59
N ILE A 402 12.05 0.63 -9.71
CA ILE A 402 13.02 0.33 -8.65
C ILE A 402 12.28 0.20 -7.32
N ASP A 403 11.86 -1.02 -7.02
CA ASP A 403 11.19 -1.37 -5.78
C ASP A 403 12.20 -1.76 -4.70
N LEU A 404 12.09 -1.16 -3.51
CA LEU A 404 13.00 -1.38 -2.39
C LEU A 404 12.26 -1.79 -1.13
N ASN A 405 12.77 -2.82 -0.45
CA ASN A 405 12.29 -3.30 0.83
C ASN A 405 13.14 -2.72 1.96
N PHE A 406 12.57 -1.77 2.68
CA PHE A 406 13.16 -1.21 3.89
C PHE A 406 12.62 -1.93 5.12
N SER A 407 13.34 -1.86 6.24
CA SER A 407 12.80 -2.33 7.52
C SER A 407 11.51 -1.58 7.86
N GLY A 408 10.45 -2.30 8.21
CA GLY A 408 9.21 -1.69 8.69
C GLY A 408 9.42 -0.74 9.89
N MET A 409 10.43 -1.02 10.72
CA MET A 409 10.81 -0.17 11.86
C MET A 409 11.53 1.13 11.44
N TYR A 410 12.12 1.16 10.25
CA TYR A 410 12.92 2.30 9.76
C TYR A 410 12.29 3.03 8.57
N GLN A 411 11.24 2.49 8.00
CA GLN A 411 10.55 3.03 6.80
C GLN A 411 10.16 4.50 6.96
N SER A 412 9.65 4.90 8.13
CA SER A 412 9.25 6.28 8.38
C SER A 412 10.43 7.27 8.32
N HIS A 413 11.64 6.83 8.66
CA HIS A 413 12.86 7.63 8.53
C HIS A 413 13.25 7.79 7.06
N VAL A 414 13.10 6.74 6.27
CA VAL A 414 13.36 6.79 4.81
C VAL A 414 12.39 7.74 4.13
N HIS A 415 11.08 7.66 4.45
CA HIS A 415 10.08 8.59 3.93
C HIS A 415 10.43 10.05 4.26
N ARG A 416 10.90 10.33 5.48
CA ARG A 416 11.36 11.68 5.87
C ARG A 416 12.60 12.09 5.09
N TYR A 417 13.53 11.18 4.87
CA TYR A 417 14.71 11.46 4.07
C TYR A 417 14.37 11.78 2.61
N THR A 418 13.35 11.15 2.04
CA THR A 418 12.81 11.51 0.72
C THR A 418 12.27 12.94 0.70
N GLU A 419 11.57 13.36 1.78
CA GLU A 419 11.15 14.76 1.95
C GLU A 419 12.35 15.72 2.07
N GLU A 420 13.46 15.30 2.70
CA GLU A 420 14.70 16.09 2.78
C GLU A 420 15.40 16.22 1.42
N LEU A 421 15.35 15.16 0.59
CA LEU A 421 15.97 15.15 -0.74
C LEU A 421 15.29 16.10 -1.74
N PHE A 422 13.95 16.19 -1.69
CA PHE A 422 13.16 16.88 -2.72
C PHE A 422 12.37 18.08 -2.20
N GLY A 423 12.38 18.33 -0.92
CA GLY A 423 11.51 19.34 -0.27
C GLY A 423 10.18 18.73 0.19
N LYS A 424 9.78 19.04 1.40
CA LYS A 424 8.55 18.53 2.02
C LYS A 424 7.29 18.89 1.22
N GLU A 425 7.31 20.04 0.54
CA GLU A 425 6.23 20.55 -0.29
C GLU A 425 6.10 19.83 -1.64
N ASN A 426 7.12 19.04 -2.03
CA ASN A 426 7.17 18.31 -3.29
C ASN A 426 6.99 16.79 -3.14
N VAL A 427 6.85 16.29 -1.91
CA VAL A 427 6.75 14.85 -1.65
C VAL A 427 5.43 14.52 -0.95
N PHE A 428 4.68 13.59 -1.52
CA PHE A 428 3.36 13.20 -1.03
C PHE A 428 3.24 11.69 -1.00
N LYS A 429 2.51 11.15 -0.04
CA LYS A 429 2.10 9.74 -0.12
C LYS A 429 1.20 9.50 -1.32
N ALA A 430 1.39 8.39 -2.00
CA ALA A 430 0.48 7.98 -3.08
C ALA A 430 -0.90 7.63 -2.50
N GLY A 431 -1.95 8.26 -3.03
CA GLY A 431 -3.33 7.99 -2.63
C GLY A 431 -3.84 6.68 -3.23
N THR A 432 -4.73 6.04 -2.49
CA THR A 432 -5.49 4.87 -2.95
C THR A 432 -6.99 5.09 -2.76
N VAL A 433 -7.79 4.41 -3.57
CA VAL A 433 -9.26 4.40 -3.44
C VAL A 433 -9.71 2.95 -3.27
N SER A 434 -10.35 2.66 -2.15
CA SER A 434 -10.91 1.34 -1.88
C SER A 434 -12.35 1.27 -2.34
N GLY A 435 -12.66 0.31 -3.22
CA GLY A 435 -14.01 -0.07 -3.58
C GLY A 435 -14.60 -1.12 -2.62
N LEU A 436 -15.91 -1.22 -2.61
CA LEU A 436 -16.62 -2.24 -1.85
C LEU A 436 -16.29 -3.62 -2.42
N GLN A 437 -15.74 -4.50 -1.59
CA GLN A 437 -15.38 -5.86 -1.97
C GLN A 437 -16.60 -6.80 -1.93
N ASP A 438 -16.57 -7.87 -2.73
CA ASP A 438 -17.67 -8.84 -2.87
C ASP A 438 -18.22 -9.37 -1.54
N LYS A 439 -17.34 -9.75 -0.61
CA LYS A 439 -17.74 -10.25 0.72
C LYS A 439 -18.52 -9.20 1.52
N THR A 440 -18.10 -7.92 1.45
CA THR A 440 -18.77 -6.83 2.15
C THR A 440 -20.09 -6.48 1.47
N ALA A 441 -20.10 -6.44 0.13
CA ALA A 441 -21.30 -6.25 -0.67
C ALA A 441 -22.34 -7.35 -0.36
N TYR A 442 -21.90 -8.60 -0.30
CA TYR A 442 -22.77 -9.73 0.07
C TYR A 442 -23.39 -9.54 1.46
N GLY A 443 -22.60 -9.11 2.45
CA GLY A 443 -23.11 -8.78 3.78
C GLY A 443 -24.17 -7.69 3.76
N TYR A 444 -23.99 -6.62 2.97
CA TYR A 444 -24.96 -5.55 2.81
C TYR A 444 -26.26 -6.04 2.15
N VAL A 445 -26.15 -6.85 1.10
CA VAL A 445 -27.29 -7.44 0.40
C VAL A 445 -28.08 -8.37 1.32
N LYS A 446 -27.41 -9.26 2.05
CA LYS A 446 -28.07 -10.17 3.01
C LYS A 446 -28.82 -9.38 4.07
N LYS A 447 -28.18 -8.45 4.72
CA LYS A 447 -28.80 -7.61 5.75
C LYS A 447 -29.98 -6.83 5.19
N TYR A 448 -29.85 -6.24 3.98
CA TYR A 448 -30.91 -5.51 3.32
C TYR A 448 -32.15 -6.37 3.07
N LEU A 449 -31.97 -7.60 2.58
CA LEU A 449 -33.05 -8.55 2.32
C LEU A 449 -33.70 -9.03 3.60
N GLU A 450 -32.92 -9.40 4.63
CA GLU A 450 -33.40 -9.87 5.93
C GLU A 450 -34.24 -8.80 6.64
N GLU A 451 -33.76 -7.56 6.73
CA GLU A 451 -34.49 -6.45 7.36
C GLU A 451 -35.86 -6.17 6.70
N ARG A 452 -36.02 -6.59 5.44
CA ARG A 452 -37.26 -6.41 4.66
C ARG A 452 -38.07 -7.67 4.49
N GLY A 453 -37.65 -8.76 5.12
CA GLY A 453 -38.32 -10.05 5.03
C GLY A 453 -38.39 -10.61 3.60
N LYS A 454 -37.45 -10.23 2.74
CA LYS A 454 -37.39 -10.67 1.34
C LYS A 454 -36.49 -11.90 1.22
N THR A 455 -37.03 -12.95 0.62
CA THR A 455 -36.28 -14.16 0.24
C THR A 455 -36.16 -14.17 -1.27
N VAL A 456 -34.96 -14.20 -1.79
CA VAL A 456 -34.65 -14.26 -3.21
C VAL A 456 -33.75 -15.47 -3.51
N ASN A 457 -33.67 -15.89 -4.76
CA ASN A 457 -32.77 -16.95 -5.16
C ASN A 457 -31.31 -16.46 -5.25
N ARG A 458 -30.36 -17.39 -5.32
CA ARG A 458 -28.93 -17.07 -5.31
C ARG A 458 -28.48 -16.24 -6.55
N ALA A 459 -29.15 -16.38 -7.67
CA ALA A 459 -28.83 -15.60 -8.87
C ALA A 459 -29.15 -14.12 -8.65
N GLU A 460 -30.30 -13.81 -8.02
CA GLU A 460 -30.68 -12.46 -7.66
C GLU A 460 -29.77 -11.87 -6.57
N GLU A 461 -29.42 -12.68 -5.54
CA GLU A 461 -28.42 -12.25 -4.56
C GLU A 461 -27.10 -11.85 -5.24
N ASN A 462 -26.59 -12.69 -6.14
CA ASN A 462 -25.35 -12.41 -6.88
C ASN A 462 -25.47 -11.17 -7.77
N ARG A 463 -26.62 -10.95 -8.42
CA ARG A 463 -26.88 -9.76 -9.23
C ARG A 463 -26.78 -8.48 -8.36
N LEU A 464 -27.41 -8.50 -7.21
CA LEU A 464 -27.37 -7.37 -6.25
C LEU A 464 -25.95 -7.14 -5.74
N VAL A 465 -25.22 -8.21 -5.42
CA VAL A 465 -23.83 -8.13 -4.97
C VAL A 465 -22.94 -7.50 -6.05
N MET A 466 -23.05 -7.99 -7.29
CA MET A 466 -22.27 -7.47 -8.42
C MET A 466 -22.56 -5.98 -8.67
N GLY A 467 -23.82 -5.55 -8.60
CA GLY A 467 -24.18 -4.15 -8.78
C GLY A 467 -23.73 -3.21 -7.66
N CYS A 468 -23.45 -3.75 -6.47
CA CYS A 468 -22.90 -2.99 -5.35
C CYS A 468 -21.36 -3.05 -5.26
N THR A 469 -20.72 -4.05 -5.88
CA THR A 469 -19.26 -4.25 -5.83
C THR A 469 -18.53 -3.15 -6.60
N GLY A 470 -17.36 -2.74 -6.08
CA GLY A 470 -16.48 -1.75 -6.71
C GLY A 470 -16.87 -0.30 -6.45
N VAL A 471 -18.04 -0.02 -5.87
CA VAL A 471 -18.41 1.35 -5.49
C VAL A 471 -17.43 1.90 -4.45
N LYS A 472 -16.98 3.14 -4.62
CA LYS A 472 -16.03 3.79 -3.71
C LYS A 472 -16.53 3.72 -2.27
N ARG A 473 -15.69 3.17 -1.38
CA ARG A 473 -15.96 3.07 0.05
C ARG A 473 -15.19 4.11 0.86
N THR A 474 -13.88 4.16 0.65
CA THR A 474 -12.98 5.06 1.37
C THR A 474 -11.73 5.35 0.56
N THR A 475 -10.98 6.34 1.00
CA THR A 475 -9.63 6.62 0.52
C THR A 475 -8.60 6.09 1.49
N GLY A 476 -7.40 5.83 1.00
CA GLY A 476 -6.29 5.32 1.79
C GLY A 476 -4.96 5.84 1.28
N GLN A 477 -3.89 5.33 1.87
CA GLN A 477 -2.52 5.56 1.42
C GLN A 477 -1.93 4.29 0.85
N HIS A 478 -1.06 4.42 -0.13
CA HIS A 478 -0.21 3.32 -0.57
C HIS A 478 0.82 2.99 0.54
N PRO A 479 1.09 1.72 0.85
CA PRO A 479 1.92 1.36 2.02
C PRO A 479 3.38 1.82 1.91
N GLY A 480 3.90 2.01 0.71
CA GLY A 480 5.29 2.44 0.49
C GLY A 480 5.45 3.51 -0.60
N GLY A 481 4.38 3.86 -1.31
CA GLY A 481 4.49 4.77 -2.45
C GLY A 481 4.63 6.23 -2.04
N MET A 482 5.72 6.86 -2.48
CA MET A 482 6.01 8.29 -2.34
C MET A 482 6.00 8.92 -3.71
N VAL A 483 5.13 9.90 -3.93
CA VAL A 483 5.04 10.67 -5.19
C VAL A 483 5.93 11.90 -5.09
N VAL A 484 6.82 12.07 -6.05
CA VAL A 484 7.75 13.20 -6.12
C VAL A 484 7.33 14.14 -7.23
N VAL A 485 7.09 15.39 -6.87
CA VAL A 485 6.80 16.49 -7.79
C VAL A 485 8.10 17.27 -8.07
N PRO A 486 8.47 17.53 -9.34
CA PRO A 486 9.67 18.32 -9.64
C PRO A 486 9.59 19.72 -9.02
N ASP A 487 10.72 20.27 -8.62
CA ASP A 487 10.85 21.59 -7.97
C ASP A 487 10.35 22.79 -8.80
N THR A 488 10.22 22.60 -10.12
CA THR A 488 9.68 23.61 -11.05
C THR A 488 8.15 23.67 -11.11
N PHE A 489 7.47 22.74 -10.42
CA PHE A 489 6.02 22.60 -10.37
C PHE A 489 5.52 22.57 -8.93
N ASP A 490 4.23 22.80 -8.72
CA ASP A 490 3.56 22.45 -7.47
C ASP A 490 2.57 21.27 -7.68
N ILE A 491 2.17 20.62 -6.61
CA ILE A 491 1.27 19.46 -6.69
C ILE A 491 -0.05 19.80 -7.38
N TYR A 492 -0.51 21.04 -7.29
CA TYR A 492 -1.76 21.51 -7.89
C TYR A 492 -1.70 21.65 -9.42
N ASP A 493 -0.52 21.48 -10.02
CA ASP A 493 -0.40 21.33 -11.47
C ASP A 493 -0.84 19.93 -11.94
N PHE A 494 -0.93 18.96 -11.02
CA PHE A 494 -1.22 17.55 -11.27
C PHE A 494 -2.49 17.04 -10.59
N CYS A 495 -2.68 17.35 -9.31
CA CYS A 495 -3.85 16.90 -8.55
C CYS A 495 -4.04 17.69 -7.24
N ALA A 496 -5.21 17.52 -6.64
CA ALA A 496 -5.44 17.93 -5.25
C ALA A 496 -4.80 16.96 -4.26
N ILE A 497 -4.73 17.35 -2.99
CA ILE A 497 -4.27 16.53 -1.86
C ILE A 497 -5.36 16.40 -0.79
N GLN A 498 -5.26 15.35 0.02
CA GLN A 498 -6.24 15.07 1.06
C GLN A 498 -5.63 14.32 2.24
N HIS A 499 -6.36 14.25 3.35
CA HIS A 499 -6.11 13.29 4.41
C HIS A 499 -6.79 11.95 4.04
N PRO A 500 -6.07 10.82 3.97
CA PRO A 500 -6.66 9.52 3.65
C PRO A 500 -7.69 9.13 4.73
N ALA A 501 -8.79 8.50 4.31
CA ALA A 501 -9.92 8.12 5.17
C ALA A 501 -10.50 9.30 5.98
N ASP A 502 -10.32 10.53 5.51
CA ASP A 502 -10.74 11.76 6.20
C ASP A 502 -10.12 11.93 7.61
N ASP A 503 -8.99 11.26 7.90
CA ASP A 503 -8.31 11.35 9.19
C ASP A 503 -7.40 12.59 9.29
N VAL A 504 -8.02 13.72 9.57
CA VAL A 504 -7.30 15.00 9.77
C VAL A 504 -6.34 14.96 10.97
N LYS A 505 -6.64 14.13 11.98
CA LYS A 505 -5.80 14.06 13.20
C LYS A 505 -4.49 13.34 12.96
N GLY A 506 -4.47 12.39 12.05
CA GLY A 506 -3.25 11.67 11.65
C GLY A 506 -2.24 12.54 10.92
N GLY A 507 -2.66 13.70 10.40
CA GLY A 507 -1.79 14.70 9.75
C GLY A 507 -1.14 14.27 8.45
N LEU A 508 -1.39 13.04 7.99
CA LEU A 508 -0.83 12.49 6.76
C LEU A 508 -1.53 13.09 5.54
N LEU A 509 -0.74 13.42 4.52
CA LEU A 509 -1.24 13.92 3.25
C LEU A 509 -0.98 12.92 2.12
N THR A 510 -1.98 12.71 1.28
CA THR A 510 -1.88 11.89 0.07
C THR A 510 -2.32 12.66 -1.15
N THR A 511 -1.93 12.19 -2.33
CA THR A 511 -2.57 12.60 -3.57
C THR A 511 -4.07 12.26 -3.51
N HIS A 512 -4.93 13.15 -4.03
CA HIS A 512 -6.37 12.92 -4.09
C HIS A 512 -6.72 11.86 -5.14
N PHE A 513 -6.07 11.93 -6.30
CA PHE A 513 -6.16 10.87 -7.30
C PHE A 513 -5.45 9.61 -6.82
N GLU A 514 -6.01 8.46 -7.17
CA GLU A 514 -5.34 7.18 -7.04
C GLU A 514 -4.11 7.15 -7.94
N PHE A 515 -2.98 6.67 -7.42
CA PHE A 515 -1.69 6.78 -8.12
C PHE A 515 -1.70 6.13 -9.53
N LYS A 516 -2.48 5.09 -9.76
CA LYS A 516 -2.57 4.46 -11.10
C LYS A 516 -2.87 5.45 -12.24
N TYR A 517 -3.52 6.59 -11.94
CA TYR A 517 -3.82 7.64 -12.92
C TYR A 517 -2.70 8.68 -13.05
N LEU A 518 -1.77 8.73 -12.09
CA LEU A 518 -0.61 9.60 -12.09
C LEU A 518 0.67 8.90 -12.55
N HIS A 519 0.63 7.58 -12.72
CA HIS A 519 1.77 6.71 -12.98
C HIS A 519 2.61 7.15 -14.20
N ASP A 520 1.96 7.54 -15.29
CA ASP A 520 2.64 7.97 -16.51
C ASP A 520 3.08 9.45 -16.47
N THR A 521 2.81 10.15 -15.38
CA THR A 521 3.04 11.59 -15.24
C THR A 521 4.07 11.94 -14.19
N LEU A 522 3.94 11.38 -12.96
CA LEU A 522 4.82 11.68 -11.83
C LEU A 522 5.57 10.43 -11.40
N LEU A 523 6.81 10.64 -10.95
CA LEU A 523 7.60 9.57 -10.34
C LEU A 523 6.99 9.12 -9.02
N LYS A 524 6.84 7.82 -8.86
CA LYS A 524 6.59 7.16 -7.57
C LYS A 524 7.83 6.36 -7.15
N LEU A 525 8.25 6.56 -5.93
CA LEU A 525 9.25 5.73 -5.27
C LEU A 525 8.51 4.70 -4.40
N ASP A 526 8.80 3.42 -4.60
CA ASP A 526 8.22 2.35 -3.79
C ASP A 526 9.17 1.98 -2.63
N GLU A 527 9.02 2.70 -1.52
CA GLU A 527 9.75 2.53 -0.26
C GLU A 527 8.96 1.62 0.67
N LEU A 528 8.99 0.31 0.38
CA LEU A 528 8.12 -0.66 1.04
C LEU A 528 8.68 -1.11 2.39
N GLY A 529 7.84 -1.20 3.40
CA GLY A 529 8.19 -1.81 4.68
C GLY A 529 8.18 -3.33 4.57
N HIS A 530 9.26 -3.99 5.02
CA HIS A 530 9.42 -5.44 4.97
C HIS A 530 10.13 -5.96 6.22
N ASP A 531 9.86 -7.23 6.57
CA ASP A 531 10.44 -7.84 7.78
C ASP A 531 11.90 -8.27 7.60
N VAL A 532 12.31 -8.67 6.38
CA VAL A 532 13.66 -9.22 6.13
C VAL A 532 14.78 -8.27 6.58
N PRO A 533 14.79 -6.99 6.26
CA PRO A 533 15.80 -6.07 6.76
C PRO A 533 15.85 -5.98 8.30
N THR A 534 14.71 -6.14 8.96
CA THR A 534 14.61 -6.17 10.41
C THR A 534 15.19 -7.46 10.98
N PHE A 535 14.89 -8.60 10.34
CA PHE A 535 15.53 -9.88 10.69
C PHE A 535 17.05 -9.79 10.60
N TYR A 536 17.58 -9.27 9.51
CA TYR A 536 19.03 -9.14 9.30
C TYR A 536 19.69 -8.35 10.43
N LYS A 537 19.13 -7.16 10.74
CA LYS A 537 19.65 -6.33 11.84
C LYS A 537 19.69 -7.08 13.16
N PHE A 538 18.63 -7.76 13.54
CA PHE A 538 18.59 -8.48 14.82
C PHE A 538 19.48 -9.74 14.82
N PHE A 539 19.60 -10.44 13.69
CA PHE A 539 20.55 -11.54 13.60
C PHE A 539 21.99 -11.07 13.80
N GLU A 540 22.40 -10.00 13.16
CA GLU A 540 23.72 -9.39 13.36
C GLU A 540 23.91 -8.91 14.80
N GLU A 541 22.92 -8.22 15.37
CA GLU A 541 22.97 -7.70 16.75
C GLU A 541 23.10 -8.83 17.78
N TYR A 542 22.38 -9.93 17.62
CA TYR A 542 22.37 -11.03 18.60
C TYR A 542 23.53 -12.01 18.43
N SER A 543 24.00 -12.23 17.21
CA SER A 543 25.03 -13.22 16.93
C SER A 543 26.43 -12.63 16.77
N GLY A 544 26.52 -11.35 16.39
CA GLY A 544 27.78 -10.74 15.94
C GLY A 544 28.26 -11.23 14.58
N ILE A 545 27.44 -12.01 13.84
CA ILE A 545 27.78 -12.59 12.53
C ILE A 545 27.24 -11.67 11.44
N PRO A 546 28.10 -11.13 10.54
CA PRO A 546 27.60 -10.35 9.41
C PRO A 546 26.72 -11.22 8.50
N ILE A 547 25.55 -10.70 8.13
CA ILE A 547 24.56 -11.46 7.36
C ILE A 547 25.11 -11.91 6.00
N ASP A 548 25.99 -11.11 5.38
CA ASP A 548 26.61 -11.41 4.10
C ASP A 548 27.66 -12.52 4.17
N SER A 549 28.10 -12.89 5.38
CA SER A 549 29.03 -14.00 5.59
C SER A 549 28.36 -15.37 5.65
N VAL A 550 27.03 -15.42 5.64
CA VAL A 550 26.26 -16.66 5.68
C VAL A 550 26.42 -17.40 4.35
N PRO A 551 26.87 -18.68 4.35
CA PRO A 551 27.05 -19.44 3.11
C PRO A 551 25.72 -19.78 2.45
N MET A 552 25.68 -19.65 1.11
CA MET A 552 24.46 -19.87 0.32
C MET A 552 24.31 -21.33 -0.18
N ASN A 553 25.34 -22.19 0.01
CA ASN A 553 25.40 -23.55 -0.51
C ASN A 553 25.50 -24.62 0.58
N ASP A 554 25.02 -24.35 1.79
CA ASP A 554 25.09 -25.27 2.92
C ASP A 554 24.11 -26.46 2.78
N GLU A 555 24.62 -27.70 2.69
CA GLU A 555 23.81 -28.90 2.49
C GLU A 555 22.80 -29.16 3.62
N LYS A 556 23.14 -28.86 4.89
CA LYS A 556 22.19 -29.02 6.00
C LYS A 556 21.03 -28.03 5.88
N VAL A 557 21.30 -26.83 5.41
CA VAL A 557 20.26 -25.82 5.16
C VAL A 557 19.30 -26.32 4.07
N TYR A 558 19.83 -26.82 2.95
CA TYR A 558 18.99 -27.37 1.88
C TYR A 558 18.20 -28.61 2.31
N SER A 559 18.72 -29.41 3.22
CA SER A 559 18.01 -30.59 3.72
C SER A 559 16.68 -30.24 4.42
N LEU A 560 16.53 -29.01 4.94
CA LEU A 560 15.26 -28.52 5.54
C LEU A 560 14.09 -28.46 4.56
N LEU A 561 14.38 -28.37 3.28
CA LEU A 561 13.34 -28.28 2.24
C LEU A 561 12.50 -29.58 2.16
N THR A 562 13.08 -30.70 2.52
CA THR A 562 12.44 -32.02 2.40
C THR A 562 12.44 -32.84 3.70
N SER A 563 13.13 -32.37 4.76
CA SER A 563 13.21 -33.07 6.05
C SER A 563 13.46 -32.09 7.20
N PRO A 564 12.85 -32.27 8.39
CA PRO A 564 13.19 -31.50 9.57
C PRO A 564 14.40 -32.04 10.35
N ALA A 565 15.02 -33.13 9.90
CA ALA A 565 16.04 -33.86 10.65
C ALA A 565 17.26 -32.99 11.02
N ALA A 566 17.68 -32.06 10.17
CA ALA A 566 18.76 -31.14 10.47
C ALA A 566 18.48 -30.19 11.65
N LEU A 567 17.22 -30.04 12.03
CA LEU A 567 16.80 -29.30 13.25
C LEU A 567 16.87 -30.15 14.51
N GLY A 568 17.16 -31.46 14.39
CA GLY A 568 17.18 -32.41 15.51
C GLY A 568 15.78 -32.86 15.95
N VAL A 569 14.78 -32.76 15.09
CA VAL A 569 13.38 -33.15 15.35
C VAL A 569 12.85 -34.08 14.26
N THR A 570 11.78 -34.82 14.57
CA THR A 570 11.11 -35.69 13.60
C THR A 570 9.82 -35.03 13.05
N GLU A 571 9.29 -35.62 11.96
CA GLU A 571 8.03 -35.19 11.38
C GLU A 571 6.86 -35.23 12.38
N GLU A 572 6.79 -36.28 13.21
CA GLU A 572 5.73 -36.48 14.22
C GLU A 572 5.83 -35.48 15.37
N GLN A 573 7.05 -35.01 15.67
CA GLN A 573 7.26 -34.03 16.73
C GLN A 573 6.70 -32.69 16.36
N ILE A 574 6.94 -32.24 15.11
CA ILE A 574 6.55 -30.89 14.66
C ILE A 574 5.34 -30.87 13.72
N GLY A 575 4.87 -32.03 13.24
CA GLY A 575 3.74 -32.12 12.31
C GLY A 575 4.09 -31.62 10.88
N SER A 576 5.35 -31.67 10.48
CA SER A 576 5.81 -31.22 9.17
C SER A 576 6.92 -32.11 8.62
N LYS A 577 6.82 -32.42 7.32
CA LYS A 577 7.87 -33.11 6.56
C LYS A 577 9.02 -32.20 6.15
N THR A 578 8.89 -30.89 6.32
CA THR A 578 9.92 -29.91 6.05
C THR A 578 10.34 -29.19 7.32
N GLY A 579 11.56 -28.66 7.37
CA GLY A 579 12.05 -27.82 8.47
C GLY A 579 11.84 -26.32 8.26
N THR A 580 10.91 -25.92 7.40
CA THR A 580 10.80 -24.56 6.87
C THR A 580 9.74 -23.69 7.56
N PHE A 581 9.19 -24.08 8.71
CA PHE A 581 8.31 -23.21 9.48
C PHE A 581 8.95 -21.86 9.79
N GLY A 582 8.20 -20.76 9.60
CA GLY A 582 8.66 -19.41 9.86
C GLY A 582 9.65 -18.85 8.83
N ILE A 583 10.02 -19.63 7.83
CA ILE A 583 10.92 -19.15 6.75
C ILE A 583 10.07 -18.44 5.69
N PRO A 584 10.36 -17.16 5.38
CA PRO A 584 9.71 -16.46 4.27
C PRO A 584 9.81 -17.28 2.99
N GLU A 585 8.80 -17.23 2.15
CA GLU A 585 8.71 -17.95 0.87
C GLU A 585 8.56 -19.49 0.98
N MET A 586 9.07 -20.13 2.05
CA MET A 586 9.17 -21.59 2.19
C MET A 586 8.25 -22.17 3.28
N GLY A 587 7.62 -21.32 4.10
CA GLY A 587 6.91 -21.75 5.30
C GLY A 587 5.43 -22.05 5.14
N THR A 588 4.78 -21.61 4.06
CA THR A 588 3.33 -21.81 3.84
C THR A 588 3.01 -23.27 3.50
N ASN A 589 1.81 -23.73 3.84
CA ASN A 589 1.37 -25.12 3.53
C ASN A 589 1.49 -25.43 2.03
N PHE A 590 1.15 -24.46 1.18
CA PHE A 590 1.21 -24.62 -0.28
C PHE A 590 2.65 -24.83 -0.76
N VAL A 591 3.58 -23.99 -0.34
CA VAL A 591 4.99 -24.11 -0.77
C VAL A 591 5.67 -25.34 -0.16
N ARG A 592 5.38 -25.67 1.11
CA ARG A 592 5.90 -26.91 1.72
C ARG A 592 5.49 -28.15 0.93
N GLN A 593 4.26 -28.19 0.41
CA GLN A 593 3.83 -29.29 -0.45
C GLN A 593 4.57 -29.29 -1.80
N MET A 594 4.78 -28.10 -2.41
CA MET A 594 5.59 -28.00 -3.63
C MET A 594 7.01 -28.48 -3.44
N LEU A 595 7.64 -28.17 -2.31
CA LEU A 595 9.00 -28.63 -1.97
C LEU A 595 9.06 -30.16 -1.88
N LEU A 596 8.04 -30.79 -1.33
CA LEU A 596 7.95 -32.25 -1.22
C LEU A 596 7.68 -32.93 -2.58
N ASP A 597 6.88 -32.29 -3.43
CA ASP A 597 6.55 -32.81 -4.75
C ASP A 597 7.72 -32.67 -5.73
N ALA A 598 8.41 -31.54 -5.71
CA ALA A 598 9.50 -31.22 -6.64
C ALA A 598 10.90 -31.60 -6.14
N GLN A 599 11.10 -31.73 -4.81
CA GLN A 599 12.37 -32.08 -4.16
C GLN A 599 13.58 -31.33 -4.68
N PRO A 600 13.60 -29.97 -4.61
CA PRO A 600 14.70 -29.17 -5.12
C PRO A 600 16.00 -29.46 -4.36
N LYS A 601 17.11 -29.52 -5.10
CA LYS A 601 18.44 -29.92 -4.57
C LYS A 601 19.43 -28.76 -4.54
N ASN A 602 19.18 -27.69 -5.25
CA ASN A 602 20.11 -26.59 -5.43
C ASN A 602 19.36 -25.24 -5.57
N PHE A 603 20.10 -24.15 -5.62
CA PHE A 603 19.56 -22.82 -5.68
C PHE A 603 18.76 -22.54 -6.96
N SER A 604 19.25 -23.02 -8.10
CA SER A 604 18.54 -22.88 -9.39
C SER A 604 17.16 -23.52 -9.38
N GLU A 605 17.02 -24.70 -8.78
CA GLU A 605 15.72 -25.37 -8.64
C GLU A 605 14.79 -24.65 -7.64
N LEU A 606 15.36 -24.06 -6.57
CA LEU A 606 14.59 -23.19 -5.67
C LEU A 606 14.08 -21.93 -6.35
N ILE A 607 14.83 -21.31 -7.26
CA ILE A 607 14.36 -20.18 -8.06
C ILE A 607 13.11 -20.58 -8.84
N GLN A 608 13.06 -21.79 -9.43
CA GLN A 608 11.88 -22.28 -10.10
C GLN A 608 10.70 -22.41 -9.14
N ILE A 609 10.88 -23.02 -7.96
CA ILE A 609 9.83 -23.15 -6.92
C ILE A 609 9.30 -21.78 -6.51
N SER A 610 10.17 -20.81 -6.24
CA SER A 610 9.76 -19.46 -5.87
C SER A 610 8.92 -18.80 -6.98
N GLY A 611 9.37 -18.87 -8.22
CA GLY A 611 8.62 -18.32 -9.35
C GLY A 611 7.26 -18.99 -9.57
N LEU A 612 7.20 -20.31 -9.41
CA LEU A 612 5.96 -21.09 -9.52
C LEU A 612 4.95 -20.80 -8.39
N SER A 613 5.45 -20.55 -7.17
CA SER A 613 4.60 -20.27 -6.00
C SER A 613 3.94 -18.89 -6.03
N HIS A 614 4.57 -17.93 -6.67
CA HIS A 614 4.10 -16.53 -6.74
C HIS A 614 3.27 -16.23 -8.00
N GLY A 615 3.38 -17.06 -9.03
CA GLY A 615 2.64 -16.89 -10.27
C GLY A 615 1.17 -17.29 -10.16
N THR A 616 0.36 -16.83 -11.09
CA THR A 616 -1.03 -17.23 -11.21
C THR A 616 -1.19 -18.22 -12.36
N ASP A 617 -1.78 -19.40 -12.09
CA ASP A 617 -1.95 -20.53 -13.03
C ASP A 617 -0.61 -21.01 -13.64
N VAL A 618 0.43 -21.03 -12.83
CA VAL A 618 1.77 -21.47 -13.21
C VAL A 618 2.05 -22.87 -12.65
N TRP A 619 1.69 -23.13 -11.37
CA TRP A 619 1.89 -24.42 -10.71
C TRP A 619 0.69 -25.34 -10.91
N THR A 620 -0.43 -25.06 -10.25
CA THR A 620 -1.61 -25.93 -10.23
C THR A 620 -2.25 -26.06 -11.62
N GLY A 621 -2.39 -27.29 -12.10
CA GLY A 621 -2.94 -27.59 -13.42
C GLY A 621 -2.01 -27.23 -14.59
N ASN A 622 -0.75 -26.95 -14.30
CA ASN A 622 0.28 -26.60 -15.29
C ASN A 622 1.59 -27.33 -14.96
N ALA A 623 2.53 -26.70 -14.27
CA ALA A 623 3.84 -27.29 -13.99
C ALA A 623 3.76 -28.57 -13.14
N ASP A 624 2.84 -28.66 -12.19
CA ASP A 624 2.61 -29.83 -11.35
C ASP A 624 2.18 -31.06 -12.16
N GLU A 625 1.35 -30.86 -13.19
CA GLU A 625 0.93 -31.94 -14.10
C GLU A 625 2.08 -32.40 -14.99
N LEU A 626 2.86 -31.45 -15.52
CA LEU A 626 4.01 -31.73 -16.39
C LEU A 626 5.12 -32.51 -15.66
N ILE A 627 5.41 -32.14 -14.42
CA ILE A 627 6.40 -32.85 -13.59
C ILE A 627 5.89 -34.24 -13.21
N ARG A 628 4.64 -34.33 -12.75
CA ARG A 628 4.03 -35.57 -12.31
C ARG A 628 3.86 -36.60 -13.41
N SER A 629 3.60 -36.15 -14.64
CA SER A 629 3.54 -37.01 -15.83
C SER A 629 4.92 -37.38 -16.38
N GLY A 630 6.00 -36.80 -15.85
CA GLY A 630 7.35 -37.03 -16.37
C GLY A 630 7.62 -36.36 -17.74
N THR A 631 6.77 -35.38 -18.15
CA THR A 631 6.96 -34.63 -19.40
C THR A 631 8.20 -33.74 -19.33
N CYS A 632 8.47 -33.15 -18.18
CA CYS A 632 9.67 -32.36 -17.90
C CYS A 632 10.01 -32.43 -16.41
N THR A 633 11.20 -31.95 -16.05
CA THR A 633 11.68 -31.82 -14.67
C THR A 633 11.45 -30.43 -14.12
N ILE A 634 11.66 -30.24 -12.81
CA ILE A 634 11.60 -28.91 -12.18
C ILE A 634 12.59 -27.92 -12.81
N ALA A 635 13.71 -28.38 -13.32
CA ALA A 635 14.71 -27.54 -13.98
C ALA A 635 14.25 -27.04 -15.39
N GLU A 636 13.32 -27.75 -16.02
CA GLU A 636 12.87 -27.47 -17.39
C GLU A 636 11.55 -26.69 -17.44
N VAL A 637 10.76 -26.66 -16.36
CA VAL A 637 9.48 -25.95 -16.32
C VAL A 637 9.63 -24.44 -16.46
N ILE A 638 8.55 -23.78 -16.82
CA ILE A 638 8.50 -22.30 -16.85
C ILE A 638 8.30 -21.79 -15.44
N GLY A 639 9.38 -21.54 -14.69
CA GLY A 639 9.30 -21.07 -13.29
C GLY A 639 9.21 -19.55 -13.18
N CYS A 640 9.93 -18.79 -13.98
CA CYS A 640 9.90 -17.33 -13.98
C CYS A 640 9.82 -16.76 -15.40
N ARG A 641 9.44 -15.49 -15.53
CA ARG A 641 9.28 -14.85 -16.85
C ARG A 641 10.56 -14.85 -17.68
N ASP A 642 11.70 -14.65 -17.02
CA ASP A 642 13.02 -14.60 -17.67
C ASP A 642 13.36 -15.93 -18.37
N SER A 643 12.88 -17.05 -17.81
CA SER A 643 13.06 -18.38 -18.38
C SER A 643 12.44 -18.49 -19.77
N ILE A 644 11.30 -17.85 -20.01
CA ILE A 644 10.62 -17.85 -21.32
C ILE A 644 11.51 -17.18 -22.37
N MET A 645 11.97 -15.98 -22.08
CA MET A 645 12.82 -15.22 -23.00
C MET A 645 14.13 -15.97 -23.31
N LEU A 646 14.81 -16.43 -22.26
CA LEU A 646 16.09 -17.15 -22.42
C LEU A 646 15.92 -18.47 -23.20
N TYR A 647 14.85 -19.21 -22.93
CA TYR A 647 14.56 -20.45 -23.64
C TYR A 647 14.33 -20.20 -25.14
N LEU A 648 13.52 -19.21 -25.47
CA LEU A 648 13.24 -18.86 -26.87
C LEU A 648 14.48 -18.34 -27.59
N LEU A 649 15.30 -17.53 -26.93
CA LEU A 649 16.60 -17.08 -27.47
C LEU A 649 17.54 -18.25 -27.75
N ARG A 650 17.62 -19.24 -26.84
CA ARG A 650 18.45 -20.45 -27.02
C ARG A 650 17.94 -21.33 -28.17
N LYS A 651 16.65 -21.30 -28.42
CA LYS A 651 16.02 -21.95 -29.59
C LYS A 651 16.25 -21.18 -30.90
N GLY A 652 16.77 -19.96 -30.84
CA GLY A 652 17.14 -19.16 -32.01
C GLY A 652 16.05 -18.20 -32.48
N LEU A 653 14.98 -17.99 -31.70
CA LEU A 653 13.98 -16.97 -32.01
C LEU A 653 14.61 -15.56 -31.97
N GLU A 654 14.06 -14.67 -32.78
CA GLU A 654 14.45 -13.27 -32.82
C GLU A 654 14.33 -12.63 -31.42
N PRO A 655 15.34 -11.85 -30.95
CA PRO A 655 15.38 -11.31 -29.60
C PRO A 655 14.18 -10.47 -29.17
N LYS A 656 13.72 -9.56 -30.03
CA LYS A 656 12.52 -8.73 -29.74
C LYS A 656 11.26 -9.56 -29.65
N MET A 657 11.10 -10.55 -30.52
CA MET A 657 9.97 -11.48 -30.49
C MET A 657 9.97 -12.30 -29.18
N SER A 658 11.12 -12.81 -28.77
CA SER A 658 11.29 -13.58 -27.54
C SER A 658 10.90 -12.76 -26.32
N PHE A 659 11.29 -11.48 -26.27
CA PHE A 659 10.90 -10.54 -25.24
C PHE A 659 9.38 -10.24 -25.26
N ASP A 660 8.82 -9.98 -26.43
CA ASP A 660 7.38 -9.65 -26.57
C ASP A 660 6.50 -10.84 -26.19
N ILE A 661 6.89 -12.06 -26.53
CA ILE A 661 6.21 -13.30 -26.11
C ILE A 661 6.25 -13.40 -24.58
N MET A 662 7.43 -13.26 -23.98
CA MET A 662 7.59 -13.28 -22.54
C MET A 662 6.71 -12.24 -21.84
N GLU A 663 6.70 -10.98 -22.32
CA GLU A 663 5.88 -9.90 -21.76
C GLU A 663 4.36 -10.18 -21.93
N ALA A 664 3.95 -10.79 -23.02
CA ALA A 664 2.55 -11.15 -23.22
C ALA A 664 2.10 -12.30 -22.30
N VAL A 665 2.95 -13.32 -22.14
CA VAL A 665 2.67 -14.46 -21.27
C VAL A 665 2.61 -14.01 -19.81
N ARG A 666 3.64 -13.29 -19.31
CA ARG A 666 3.68 -12.89 -17.91
C ARG A 666 2.54 -11.97 -17.46
N LYS A 667 1.93 -11.23 -18.39
CA LYS A 667 0.77 -10.34 -18.14
C LYS A 667 -0.58 -11.03 -18.40
N GLY A 668 -0.57 -12.32 -18.70
CA GLY A 668 -1.77 -13.09 -18.98
C GLY A 668 -2.50 -12.70 -20.28
N LYS A 669 -1.84 -11.96 -21.17
CA LYS A 669 -2.43 -11.57 -22.46
C LYS A 669 -2.63 -12.77 -23.35
N VAL A 670 -1.68 -13.71 -23.34
CA VAL A 670 -1.78 -14.97 -24.09
C VAL A 670 -2.91 -15.85 -23.54
N ALA A 671 -3.04 -15.94 -22.21
CA ALA A 671 -4.13 -16.70 -21.58
C ALA A 671 -5.54 -16.15 -21.92
N LYS A 672 -5.66 -14.83 -22.12
CA LYS A 672 -6.93 -14.17 -22.45
C LYS A 672 -7.26 -14.14 -23.93
N GLY A 673 -6.26 -13.94 -24.80
CA GLY A 673 -6.46 -13.65 -26.21
C GLY A 673 -5.64 -14.50 -27.17
N GLY A 674 -4.85 -15.47 -26.68
CA GLY A 674 -3.93 -16.27 -27.50
C GLY A 674 -2.64 -15.53 -27.88
N PHE A 675 -1.78 -16.22 -28.61
CA PHE A 675 -0.58 -15.63 -29.20
C PHE A 675 -0.93 -14.68 -30.34
N LYS A 676 -0.08 -13.68 -30.56
CA LYS A 676 -0.21 -12.86 -31.77
C LYS A 676 0.09 -13.72 -33.02
N PRO A 677 -0.50 -13.35 -34.21
CA PRO A 677 -0.22 -14.04 -35.45
C PRO A 677 1.29 -14.17 -35.71
N GLY A 678 1.74 -15.35 -36.13
CA GLY A 678 3.13 -15.66 -36.46
C GLY A 678 4.01 -16.07 -35.27
N TRP A 679 3.60 -15.84 -34.02
CA TRP A 679 4.43 -16.19 -32.87
C TRP A 679 4.49 -17.67 -32.58
N GLU A 680 3.37 -18.34 -32.69
CA GLU A 680 3.28 -19.77 -32.43
C GLU A 680 3.94 -20.59 -33.56
N GLU A 681 3.77 -20.14 -34.78
CA GLU A 681 4.46 -20.72 -35.96
C GLU A 681 5.99 -20.59 -35.78
N ALA A 682 6.47 -19.40 -35.44
CA ALA A 682 7.90 -19.18 -35.19
C ALA A 682 8.45 -20.06 -34.06
N MET A 683 7.71 -20.22 -32.94
CA MET A 683 8.11 -21.14 -31.87
C MET A 683 8.23 -22.58 -32.39
N ARG A 684 7.28 -23.08 -33.16
CA ARG A 684 7.34 -24.44 -33.73
C ARG A 684 8.44 -24.62 -34.77
N GLU A 685 8.69 -23.62 -35.60
CA GLU A 685 9.81 -23.62 -36.56
C GLU A 685 11.17 -23.71 -35.89
N HIS A 686 11.27 -23.27 -34.62
CA HIS A 686 12.49 -23.35 -33.82
C HIS A 686 12.46 -24.48 -32.77
N ASP A 687 11.71 -25.55 -33.05
CA ASP A 687 11.64 -26.75 -32.20
C ASP A 687 11.24 -26.48 -30.72
N VAL A 688 10.34 -25.49 -30.48
CA VAL A 688 9.72 -25.34 -29.17
C VAL A 688 8.62 -26.39 -29.03
N PRO A 689 8.67 -27.25 -27.99
CA PRO A 689 7.72 -28.35 -27.86
C PRO A 689 6.32 -27.84 -27.52
N ASP A 690 5.30 -28.57 -27.98
CA ASP A 690 3.88 -28.19 -27.80
C ASP A 690 3.52 -28.03 -26.29
N TRP A 691 4.05 -28.88 -25.41
CA TRP A 691 3.79 -28.74 -23.97
C TRP A 691 4.25 -27.38 -23.40
N TYR A 692 5.35 -26.83 -23.97
CA TYR A 692 5.85 -25.52 -23.55
C TYR A 692 4.94 -24.39 -24.02
N ILE A 693 4.47 -24.46 -25.25
CA ILE A 693 3.52 -23.52 -25.84
C ILE A 693 2.21 -23.55 -25.05
N GLU A 694 1.69 -24.75 -24.75
CA GLU A 694 0.47 -24.92 -23.96
C GLU A 694 0.63 -24.44 -22.49
N SER A 695 1.80 -24.64 -21.88
CA SER A 695 2.10 -24.07 -20.57
C SER A 695 2.03 -22.54 -20.60
N CYS A 696 2.60 -21.89 -21.61
CA CYS A 696 2.50 -20.44 -21.80
C CYS A 696 1.05 -19.94 -21.93
N ARG A 697 0.15 -20.74 -22.54
CA ARG A 697 -1.28 -20.39 -22.69
C ARG A 697 -2.05 -20.36 -21.37
N LYS A 698 -1.62 -21.16 -20.39
CA LYS A 698 -2.26 -21.26 -19.07
C LYS A 698 -1.87 -20.09 -18.15
N ILE A 699 -0.67 -19.55 -18.31
CA ILE A 699 -0.07 -18.58 -17.40
C ILE A 699 -0.80 -17.23 -17.45
N LYS A 700 -1.24 -16.76 -16.27
CA LYS A 700 -1.91 -15.45 -16.13
C LYS A 700 -0.99 -14.37 -15.53
N TYR A 701 -0.05 -14.75 -14.69
CA TYR A 701 0.94 -13.82 -14.12
C TYR A 701 2.22 -14.55 -13.69
N MET A 702 3.38 -13.93 -13.94
CA MET A 702 4.69 -14.44 -13.54
C MET A 702 5.60 -13.36 -12.98
N PHE A 703 6.41 -13.75 -12.00
CA PHE A 703 7.44 -12.91 -11.40
C PHE A 703 8.79 -12.99 -12.14
N PRO A 704 9.67 -11.97 -11.98
CA PRO A 704 11.02 -12.00 -12.51
C PRO A 704 11.95 -12.90 -11.70
N LYS A 705 12.99 -13.47 -12.35
CA LYS A 705 14.04 -14.26 -11.70
C LYS A 705 14.76 -13.47 -10.60
N ALA A 706 15.05 -12.19 -10.84
CA ALA A 706 15.70 -11.31 -9.87
C ALA A 706 14.92 -11.20 -8.55
N HIS A 707 13.57 -11.13 -8.61
CA HIS A 707 12.72 -11.15 -7.42
C HIS A 707 12.88 -12.45 -6.62
N ALA A 708 12.83 -13.61 -7.31
CA ALA A 708 12.98 -14.90 -6.68
C ALA A 708 14.36 -15.03 -6.00
N VAL A 709 15.42 -14.60 -6.66
CA VAL A 709 16.80 -14.64 -6.11
C VAL A 709 16.88 -13.83 -4.82
N ALA A 710 16.43 -12.57 -4.82
CA ALA A 710 16.52 -11.71 -3.64
C ALA A 710 15.81 -12.32 -2.41
N TYR A 711 14.61 -12.86 -2.61
CA TYR A 711 13.85 -13.46 -1.51
C TYR A 711 14.39 -14.82 -1.06
N LEU A 712 14.95 -15.61 -1.98
CA LEU A 712 15.59 -16.89 -1.63
C LEU A 712 16.91 -16.71 -0.89
N MET A 713 17.71 -15.68 -1.22
CA MET A 713 18.89 -15.33 -0.42
C MET A 713 18.48 -15.08 1.04
N ALA A 714 17.42 -14.33 1.26
CA ALA A 714 16.87 -14.11 2.60
C ALA A 714 16.42 -15.41 3.26
N ALA A 715 15.68 -16.26 2.55
CA ALA A 715 15.19 -17.53 3.09
C ALA A 715 16.36 -18.44 3.52
N ILE A 716 17.41 -18.55 2.71
CA ILE A 716 18.58 -19.38 3.06
C ILE A 716 19.33 -18.82 4.26
N ARG A 717 19.52 -17.51 4.36
CA ARG A 717 20.14 -16.88 5.53
C ARG A 717 19.34 -17.19 6.81
N LEU A 718 18.03 -17.05 6.77
CA LEU A 718 17.17 -17.36 7.92
C LEU A 718 17.22 -18.86 8.26
N MET A 719 17.19 -19.76 7.27
CA MET A 719 17.34 -21.20 7.48
C MET A 719 18.70 -21.54 8.10
N TRP A 720 19.76 -20.87 7.69
CA TRP A 720 21.09 -21.06 8.27
C TRP A 720 21.11 -20.72 9.76
N PHE A 721 20.57 -19.57 10.16
CA PHE A 721 20.42 -19.23 11.58
C PHE A 721 19.52 -20.23 12.32
N LYS A 722 18.48 -20.69 11.68
CA LYS A 722 17.57 -21.71 12.25
C LYS A 722 18.29 -23.02 12.56
N VAL A 723 19.22 -23.45 11.68
CA VAL A 723 20.02 -24.67 11.87
C VAL A 723 21.08 -24.47 12.94
N TYR A 724 21.89 -23.41 12.83
CA TYR A 724 23.13 -23.27 13.58
C TYR A 724 23.00 -22.43 14.85
N HIS A 725 22.00 -21.53 14.92
CA HIS A 725 21.77 -20.63 16.05
C HIS A 725 20.30 -20.60 16.46
N PRO A 726 19.73 -21.73 16.90
CA PRO A 726 18.29 -21.87 17.10
C PRO A 726 17.71 -20.85 18.09
N ALA A 727 18.30 -20.65 19.27
CA ALA A 727 17.80 -19.67 20.23
C ALA A 727 17.74 -18.26 19.66
N ILE A 728 18.75 -17.85 18.90
CA ILE A 728 18.79 -16.54 18.21
C ILE A 728 17.71 -16.49 17.13
N PHE A 729 17.57 -17.55 16.32
CA PHE A 729 16.54 -17.60 15.28
C PHE A 729 15.14 -17.35 15.87
N TYR A 730 14.75 -18.09 16.92
CA TYR A 730 13.44 -17.94 17.51
C TYR A 730 13.26 -16.59 18.22
N ALA A 731 14.28 -16.11 18.95
CA ALA A 731 14.22 -14.78 19.58
C ALA A 731 14.00 -13.67 18.55
N VAL A 732 14.74 -13.71 17.45
CA VAL A 732 14.59 -12.73 16.36
C VAL A 732 13.26 -12.88 15.64
N TYR A 733 12.85 -14.11 15.34
CA TYR A 733 11.57 -14.37 14.68
C TYR A 733 10.39 -13.79 15.49
N PHE A 734 10.32 -14.14 16.78
CA PHE A 734 9.24 -13.65 17.63
C PHE A 734 9.37 -12.16 17.96
N THR A 735 10.56 -11.56 17.93
CA THR A 735 10.71 -10.09 18.03
C THR A 735 10.02 -9.39 16.85
N VAL A 736 10.13 -9.93 15.65
CA VAL A 736 9.57 -9.33 14.42
C VAL A 736 8.12 -9.73 14.18
N ARG A 737 7.75 -10.98 14.50
CA ARG A 737 6.43 -11.57 14.17
C ARG A 737 5.73 -12.23 15.37
N GLY A 738 6.05 -11.85 16.59
CA GLY A 738 5.54 -12.46 17.81
C GLY A 738 4.24 -11.87 18.37
N ALA A 739 3.50 -11.09 17.60
CA ALA A 739 2.26 -10.45 18.07
C ALA A 739 1.16 -11.45 18.45
N ASP A 740 1.17 -12.65 17.88
CA ASP A 740 0.19 -13.71 18.10
C ASP A 740 0.76 -14.93 18.86
N ILE A 741 1.81 -14.73 19.66
CA ILE A 741 2.38 -15.78 20.50
C ILE A 741 1.35 -16.25 21.54
N ASP A 742 1.32 -17.56 21.78
CA ASP A 742 0.52 -18.14 22.85
C ASP A 742 1.37 -18.26 24.14
N TYR A 743 1.21 -17.31 25.05
CA TYR A 743 1.99 -17.26 26.30
C TYR A 743 1.92 -18.53 27.12
N GLU A 744 0.71 -19.14 27.23
CA GLU A 744 0.53 -20.37 28.00
C GLU A 744 1.23 -21.56 27.35
N ALA A 745 1.18 -21.64 26.02
CA ALA A 745 1.91 -22.68 25.28
C ALA A 745 3.42 -22.50 25.40
N ALA A 746 3.91 -21.26 25.29
CA ALA A 746 5.33 -20.94 25.40
C ALA A 746 5.93 -21.34 26.76
N VAL A 747 5.30 -20.96 27.86
CA VAL A 747 5.80 -21.28 29.23
C VAL A 747 5.39 -22.67 29.72
N GLY A 748 4.28 -23.23 29.22
CA GLY A 748 3.74 -24.53 29.59
C GLY A 748 4.46 -25.73 28.97
N GLY A 749 5.34 -25.46 28.01
CA GLY A 749 6.17 -26.45 27.35
C GLY A 749 5.45 -27.32 26.33
N VAL A 750 6.14 -28.34 25.80
CA VAL A 750 5.71 -29.16 24.67
C VAL A 750 4.28 -29.68 24.78
N ARG A 751 3.85 -30.14 25.99
CA ARG A 751 2.53 -30.70 26.17
C ARG A 751 1.42 -29.69 25.96
N VAL A 752 1.58 -28.47 26.48
CA VAL A 752 0.59 -27.39 26.36
C VAL A 752 0.57 -26.90 24.92
N ALA A 753 1.73 -26.64 24.33
CA ALA A 753 1.86 -26.22 22.95
C ALA A 753 1.17 -27.17 21.95
N LYS A 754 1.39 -28.50 22.11
CA LYS A 754 0.69 -29.53 21.30
C LYS A 754 -0.81 -29.54 21.50
N GLN A 755 -1.28 -29.28 22.71
CA GLN A 755 -2.71 -29.22 22.96
C GLN A 755 -3.36 -28.03 22.29
N HIS A 756 -2.79 -26.84 22.46
CA HIS A 756 -3.30 -25.59 21.82
C HIS A 756 -3.22 -25.66 20.29
N LEU A 757 -2.16 -26.27 19.75
CA LEU A 757 -2.03 -26.52 18.31
C LEU A 757 -3.20 -27.38 17.79
N LYS A 758 -3.50 -28.51 18.45
CA LYS A 758 -4.62 -29.37 18.09
C LYS A 758 -5.97 -28.69 18.23
N ASP A 759 -6.14 -27.83 19.21
CA ASP A 759 -7.40 -27.13 19.43
C ASP A 759 -7.60 -26.03 18.36
N ASN A 760 -6.52 -25.33 17.95
CA ASN A 760 -6.57 -24.41 16.83
C ASN A 760 -6.87 -25.12 15.50
N GLU A 761 -6.26 -26.27 15.23
CA GLU A 761 -6.48 -27.04 14.00
C GLU A 761 -7.92 -27.58 13.87
N LYS A 762 -8.67 -27.74 14.97
CA LYS A 762 -10.08 -28.16 14.95
C LYS A 762 -11.04 -27.05 14.48
N ILE A 763 -10.61 -25.80 14.43
CA ILE A 763 -11.45 -24.70 13.95
C ILE A 763 -11.80 -24.94 12.48
N PRO A 764 -13.09 -25.02 12.11
CA PRO A 764 -13.51 -25.23 10.73
C PRO A 764 -12.99 -24.14 9.80
N LYS A 765 -12.62 -24.51 8.56
CA LYS A 765 -12.04 -23.55 7.59
C LYS A 765 -12.94 -22.35 7.28
N ASP A 766 -14.24 -22.54 7.31
CA ASP A 766 -15.26 -21.51 7.07
C ASP A 766 -15.48 -20.58 8.28
N GLU A 767 -15.08 -21.01 9.47
CA GLU A 767 -15.13 -20.23 10.71
C GLU A 767 -13.77 -19.56 11.04
N ARG A 768 -12.67 -19.99 10.42
CA ARG A 768 -11.33 -19.46 10.68
C ARG A 768 -11.20 -17.99 10.27
N THR A 769 -10.66 -17.21 11.16
CA THR A 769 -10.24 -15.83 10.89
C THR A 769 -8.76 -15.76 10.53
N ALA A 770 -8.31 -14.66 9.93
CA ALA A 770 -6.88 -14.42 9.69
C ALA A 770 -6.05 -14.51 10.99
N LYS A 771 -6.63 -14.10 12.13
CA LYS A 771 -5.99 -14.18 13.43
C LYS A 771 -5.79 -15.62 13.91
N ASP A 772 -6.71 -16.52 13.58
CA ASP A 772 -6.56 -17.95 13.92
C ASP A 772 -5.45 -18.59 13.07
N ASP A 773 -5.28 -18.14 11.83
CA ASP A 773 -4.19 -18.58 10.96
C ASP A 773 -2.82 -18.04 11.45
N ASP A 774 -2.74 -16.79 11.88
CA ASP A 774 -1.53 -16.21 12.46
C ASP A 774 -1.14 -16.91 13.79
N ALA A 775 -2.11 -17.17 14.65
CA ALA A 775 -1.92 -17.96 15.87
C ALA A 775 -1.45 -19.40 15.59
N LEU A 776 -1.96 -20.04 14.53
CA LEU A 776 -1.49 -21.35 14.11
C LEU A 776 -0.02 -21.35 13.74
N VAL A 777 0.43 -20.37 12.98
CA VAL A 777 1.85 -20.24 12.59
C VAL A 777 2.73 -20.05 13.84
N SER A 778 2.33 -19.19 14.77
CA SER A 778 3.04 -19.00 16.05
C SER A 778 3.14 -20.29 16.84
N LEU A 779 2.02 -21.01 17.04
CA LEU A 779 1.99 -22.28 17.75
C LEU A 779 2.85 -23.37 17.10
N GLN A 780 2.89 -23.43 15.77
CA GLN A 780 3.77 -24.36 15.05
C GLN A 780 5.24 -24.09 15.36
N LEU A 781 5.66 -22.83 15.40
CA LEU A 781 7.03 -22.44 15.73
C LEU A 781 7.36 -22.60 17.22
N GLU A 782 6.43 -22.29 18.11
CA GLU A 782 6.59 -22.54 19.54
C GLU A 782 6.79 -24.04 19.81
N ASN A 783 5.95 -24.89 19.22
CA ASN A 783 6.11 -26.35 19.32
C ASN A 783 7.45 -26.82 18.75
N GLU A 784 7.85 -26.33 17.56
CA GLU A 784 9.15 -26.68 16.95
C GLU A 784 10.31 -26.29 17.87
N MET A 785 10.31 -25.05 18.39
CA MET A 785 11.35 -24.56 19.31
C MET A 785 11.47 -25.43 20.56
N LEU A 786 10.34 -25.72 21.20
CA LEU A 786 10.29 -26.55 22.41
C LEU A 786 10.72 -28.00 22.15
N GLN A 787 10.33 -28.58 21.00
CA GLN A 787 10.78 -29.95 20.61
C GLN A 787 12.28 -30.02 20.35
N ARG A 788 12.89 -28.92 19.93
CA ARG A 788 14.35 -28.79 19.76
C ARG A 788 15.10 -28.61 21.08
N GLY A 789 14.41 -28.57 22.22
CA GLY A 789 14.99 -28.31 23.54
C GLY A 789 15.32 -26.85 23.83
N CYS A 790 14.88 -25.93 23.02
CA CYS A 790 14.94 -24.50 23.32
C CYS A 790 13.72 -24.13 24.18
N GLU A 791 13.94 -23.47 25.30
CA GLU A 791 12.88 -23.11 26.26
C GLU A 791 12.58 -21.60 26.22
N PHE A 792 11.33 -21.24 26.48
CA PHE A 792 10.97 -19.88 26.81
C PHE A 792 11.16 -19.60 28.31
N LEU A 793 11.68 -18.42 28.61
CA LEU A 793 11.69 -17.88 29.96
C LEU A 793 10.47 -16.98 30.17
N PRO A 794 9.76 -17.09 31.31
CA PRO A 794 8.59 -16.27 31.58
C PRO A 794 8.92 -14.80 31.67
N ILE A 795 7.92 -13.94 31.64
CA ILE A 795 8.09 -12.51 31.87
C ILE A 795 8.57 -12.27 33.29
N GLU A 796 9.59 -11.45 33.44
CA GLU A 796 10.20 -11.09 34.72
C GLU A 796 10.53 -9.59 34.73
N LEU A 797 10.10 -8.89 35.78
CA LEU A 797 10.41 -7.47 35.95
C LEU A 797 11.92 -7.27 36.05
N GLY A 798 12.42 -6.23 35.39
CA GLY A 798 13.84 -5.94 35.31
C GLY A 798 14.65 -6.77 34.30
N LYS A 799 14.04 -7.75 33.64
CA LYS A 799 14.69 -8.58 32.62
C LYS A 799 13.95 -8.59 31.28
N SER A 800 12.60 -8.54 31.32
CA SER A 800 11.77 -8.55 30.12
C SER A 800 11.70 -7.15 29.49
N TYR A 801 11.91 -7.10 28.18
CA TYR A 801 11.76 -5.89 27.37
C TYR A 801 10.29 -5.65 27.00
N ALA A 802 9.98 -4.50 26.41
CA ALA A 802 8.64 -4.19 25.96
C ALA A 802 8.15 -5.20 24.89
N SER A 803 8.90 -5.34 23.79
CA SER A 803 8.54 -6.19 22.65
C SER A 803 9.69 -7.08 22.13
N LYS A 804 10.91 -6.91 22.64
CA LYS A 804 12.10 -7.67 22.23
C LYS A 804 12.18 -9.00 22.99
N TYR A 805 12.26 -10.10 22.25
CA TYR A 805 12.65 -11.41 22.80
C TYR A 805 14.17 -11.49 22.89
N VAL A 806 14.71 -11.85 24.02
CA VAL A 806 16.18 -11.88 24.22
C VAL A 806 16.66 -13.27 24.60
N VAL A 807 17.89 -13.59 24.22
CA VAL A 807 18.52 -14.88 24.54
C VAL A 807 19.28 -14.77 25.87
N GLU A 808 18.91 -15.61 26.82
CA GLU A 808 19.57 -15.77 28.13
C GLU A 808 19.96 -17.24 28.32
N ASP A 809 21.26 -17.52 28.37
CA ASP A 809 21.80 -18.88 28.57
C ASP A 809 21.19 -19.94 27.60
N GLY A 810 21.01 -19.57 26.35
CA GLY A 810 20.44 -20.44 25.31
C GLY A 810 18.90 -20.60 25.35
N LYS A 811 18.21 -19.89 26.25
CA LYS A 811 16.75 -19.82 26.36
C LYS A 811 16.26 -18.44 25.86
N VAL A 812 14.96 -18.31 25.54
CA VAL A 812 14.36 -17.10 25.00
C VAL A 812 13.42 -16.46 26.00
N ARG A 813 13.73 -15.29 26.50
CA ARG A 813 12.87 -14.54 27.42
C ARG A 813 11.74 -13.83 26.68
N LEU A 814 10.53 -14.01 27.22
CA LEU A 814 9.31 -13.38 26.70
C LEU A 814 9.25 -11.88 27.08
N PRO A 815 8.86 -10.99 26.15
CA PRO A 815 8.64 -9.58 26.42
C PRO A 815 7.26 -9.33 27.04
N PHE A 816 7.01 -8.11 27.52
CA PHE A 816 5.71 -7.73 28.07
C PHE A 816 4.58 -7.84 27.05
N THR A 817 4.82 -7.54 25.77
CA THR A 817 3.82 -7.66 24.68
C THR A 817 3.38 -9.11 24.39
N ALA A 818 4.10 -10.13 24.91
CA ALA A 818 3.67 -11.50 24.81
C ALA A 818 2.39 -11.77 25.64
N ILE A 819 2.01 -10.88 26.56
CA ILE A 819 0.73 -10.94 27.26
C ILE A 819 -0.37 -10.39 26.35
N ARG A 820 -1.33 -11.23 26.01
CA ARG A 820 -2.45 -10.87 25.14
C ARG A 820 -3.20 -9.64 25.63
N GLY A 821 -3.27 -8.61 24.78
CA GLY A 821 -3.98 -7.36 25.03
C GLY A 821 -3.23 -6.40 25.99
N LEU A 822 -1.93 -6.59 26.16
CA LEU A 822 -1.04 -5.59 26.71
C LEU A 822 -0.49 -4.76 25.56
N GLY A 823 -0.85 -3.48 25.49
CA GLY A 823 -0.48 -2.60 24.38
C GLY A 823 0.97 -2.09 24.49
N ASP A 824 1.57 -1.73 23.36
CA ASP A 824 2.96 -1.30 23.24
C ASP A 824 3.32 -0.16 24.19
N ALA A 825 2.46 0.85 24.34
CA ALA A 825 2.72 1.98 25.22
C ALA A 825 2.85 1.55 26.70
N ALA A 826 2.02 0.60 27.14
CA ALA A 826 2.10 0.06 28.50
C ALA A 826 3.35 -0.82 28.66
N ALA A 827 3.69 -1.62 27.64
CA ALA A 827 4.91 -2.42 27.64
C ALA A 827 6.18 -1.56 27.75
N VAL A 828 6.26 -0.48 26.97
CA VAL A 828 7.38 0.48 27.02
C VAL A 828 7.45 1.15 28.40
N ALA A 829 6.32 1.56 28.95
CA ALA A 829 6.29 2.18 30.27
C ALA A 829 6.77 1.21 31.39
N LEU A 830 6.39 -0.07 31.29
CA LEU A 830 6.86 -1.12 32.21
C LEU A 830 8.37 -1.37 32.04
N GLU A 831 8.86 -1.46 30.82
CA GLU A 831 10.30 -1.62 30.56
C GLU A 831 11.08 -0.44 31.16
N GLN A 832 10.68 0.80 30.88
CA GLN A 832 11.33 2.00 31.41
C GLN A 832 11.33 2.04 32.97
N ALA A 833 10.23 1.60 33.56
CA ALA A 833 10.12 1.55 35.01
C ALA A 833 11.01 0.47 35.66
N THR A 834 11.24 -0.66 34.99
CA THR A 834 11.84 -1.85 35.62
C THR A 834 13.28 -2.15 35.21
N MET A 835 13.72 -1.78 33.99
CA MET A 835 15.03 -2.19 33.43
C MET A 835 16.24 -1.47 34.03
N HIS A 836 16.08 -0.39 34.76
CA HIS A 836 17.20 0.42 35.32
C HIS A 836 17.60 0.03 36.74
N GLY A 837 17.25 -1.17 37.19
CA GLY A 837 17.64 -1.66 38.53
C GLY A 837 16.88 -1.01 39.67
N GLN A 838 15.73 -0.39 39.37
CA GLN A 838 14.83 0.09 40.42
C GLN A 838 14.11 -1.10 41.06
N GLU A 839 14.29 -1.23 42.40
CA GLU A 839 13.54 -2.20 43.17
C GLU A 839 12.28 -1.51 43.74
N TYR A 840 11.14 -2.17 43.59
CA TYR A 840 9.87 -1.71 44.12
C TYR A 840 9.48 -2.54 45.34
N ILE A 841 8.91 -1.90 46.32
CA ILE A 841 8.47 -2.56 47.57
C ILE A 841 7.02 -3.03 47.44
N SER A 842 6.25 -2.52 46.48
CA SER A 842 4.87 -2.94 46.23
C SER A 842 4.44 -2.74 44.79
N VAL A 843 3.37 -3.46 44.39
CA VAL A 843 2.72 -3.30 43.09
C VAL A 843 2.19 -1.87 42.91
N GLU A 844 1.65 -1.28 43.98
CA GLU A 844 1.14 0.08 43.97
C GLU A 844 2.24 1.11 43.63
N GLU A 845 3.43 0.94 44.16
CA GLU A 845 4.58 1.80 43.84
C GLU A 845 5.02 1.67 42.40
N LEU A 846 5.10 0.43 41.88
CA LEU A 846 5.42 0.19 40.50
C LEU A 846 4.35 0.75 39.57
N GLN A 847 3.08 0.67 39.93
CA GLN A 847 1.98 1.25 39.19
C GLN A 847 2.07 2.76 39.11
N GLN A 848 2.36 3.42 40.20
CA GLN A 848 2.59 4.87 40.24
C GLN A 848 3.80 5.29 39.39
N ALA A 849 4.89 4.54 39.48
CA ALA A 849 6.11 4.82 38.72
C ALA A 849 5.93 4.63 37.21
N SER A 850 5.23 3.58 36.80
CA SER A 850 4.99 3.27 35.38
C SER A 850 3.82 4.05 34.76
N GLY A 851 2.88 4.52 35.59
CA GLY A 851 1.64 5.18 35.09
C GLY A 851 0.69 4.26 34.33
N VAL A 852 0.86 2.95 34.46
CA VAL A 852 0.11 1.93 33.72
C VAL A 852 -1.20 1.58 34.45
N ALA A 853 -2.25 1.28 33.67
CA ALA A 853 -3.57 0.99 34.23
C ALA A 853 -3.59 -0.30 35.06
N GLN A 854 -4.47 -0.36 36.08
CA GLN A 854 -4.65 -1.54 36.95
C GLN A 854 -4.90 -2.84 36.17
N SER A 855 -5.68 -2.77 35.10
CA SER A 855 -5.98 -3.94 34.26
C SER A 855 -4.75 -4.62 33.65
N VAL A 856 -3.64 -3.89 33.48
CA VAL A 856 -2.36 -4.44 33.03
C VAL A 856 -1.67 -5.17 34.18
N PHE A 857 -1.72 -4.65 35.40
CA PHE A 857 -1.17 -5.32 36.59
C PHE A 857 -1.95 -6.61 36.90
N ASP A 858 -3.26 -6.65 36.67
CA ASP A 858 -4.04 -7.86 36.79
C ASP A 858 -3.57 -8.96 35.80
N LYS A 859 -3.21 -8.57 34.59
CA LYS A 859 -2.62 -9.48 33.61
C LYS A 859 -1.22 -9.95 34.00
N LEU A 860 -0.35 -9.05 34.47
CA LEU A 860 0.99 -9.39 34.96
C LEU A 860 0.91 -10.36 36.13
N ARG A 861 -0.04 -10.19 37.02
CA ARG A 861 -0.31 -11.10 38.14
C ARG A 861 -0.76 -12.47 37.66
N ALA A 862 -1.67 -12.52 36.70
CA ALA A 862 -2.19 -13.75 36.13
C ALA A 862 -1.10 -14.63 35.52
N VAL A 863 -0.06 -14.02 34.93
CA VAL A 863 1.10 -14.74 34.38
C VAL A 863 2.27 -14.90 35.35
N GLY A 864 2.11 -14.47 36.61
CA GLY A 864 3.15 -14.60 37.64
C GLY A 864 4.33 -13.61 37.52
N ALA A 865 4.23 -12.60 36.63
CA ALA A 865 5.33 -11.68 36.36
C ALA A 865 5.66 -10.72 37.53
N LEU A 866 4.73 -10.56 38.47
CA LEU A 866 4.94 -9.73 39.67
C LEU A 866 5.71 -10.44 40.77
N GLY A 867 5.97 -11.75 40.64
CA GLY A 867 6.68 -12.55 41.64
C GLY A 867 6.01 -12.48 43.03
N ASN A 868 6.81 -12.17 44.01
CA ASN A 868 6.37 -12.05 45.44
C ASN A 868 6.12 -10.58 45.85
N LEU A 869 5.99 -9.65 44.91
CA LEU A 869 5.78 -8.24 45.20
C LEU A 869 4.42 -8.03 45.89
N PRO A 870 4.37 -7.48 47.10
CA PRO A 870 3.12 -7.24 47.82
C PRO A 870 2.27 -6.17 47.13
N GLU A 871 0.96 -6.21 47.34
CA GLU A 871 0.04 -5.27 46.70
C GLU A 871 0.29 -3.83 47.10
N THR A 872 0.44 -3.61 48.40
CA THR A 872 0.69 -2.28 49.00
C THR A 872 1.87 -2.32 49.94
N SER A 873 2.52 -1.18 50.12
CA SER A 873 3.55 -0.98 51.12
C SER A 873 3.01 -0.79 52.56
N GLN A 874 1.67 -0.74 52.71
CA GLN A 874 1.03 -0.60 54.01
C GLN A 874 1.04 -1.94 54.74
N VAL A 875 1.73 -1.99 55.85
CA VAL A 875 1.68 -3.15 56.75
C VAL A 875 0.29 -3.21 57.41
N ASP A 876 -0.50 -4.19 57.03
CA ASP A 876 -1.77 -4.45 57.72
C ASP A 876 -1.49 -4.90 59.12
N LEU A 877 -1.80 -3.99 60.10
CA LEU A 877 -1.59 -4.30 61.53
C LEU A 877 -2.43 -5.51 61.98
N PHE A 878 -3.45 -5.92 61.27
CA PHE A 878 -4.29 -7.05 61.58
C PHE A 878 -3.75 -8.41 61.09
N SER A 879 -2.78 -8.42 60.17
CA SER A 879 -2.12 -9.65 59.71
C SER A 879 -0.99 -10.12 60.63
N MET A 880 -0.65 -9.31 61.67
CA MET A 880 0.34 -9.64 62.67
C MET A 880 -0.23 -10.15 64.02
N ILE A 881 -1.54 -10.32 64.14
CA ILE A 881 -2.25 -10.94 65.26
C ILE A 881 -2.78 -12.36 64.82
#